data_737b96ef13b6027b8e49bfe4cf3db02c
#
_entry.id   737b96ef13b6027b8e49bfe4cf3db02c
#
_cell.length_a   1.000
_cell.length_b   1.000
_cell.length_c   1.000
_cell.angle_alpha   90.00
_cell.angle_beta   90.00
_cell.angle_gamma   90.00
#
_symmetry.space_group_name_H-M   'P 1'
#
loop_
_entity.id
_entity.type
_entity.pdbx_description
1 polymer ?
#
loop_
_entity_poly.entity_id
_entity_poly.type
_entity_poly.pdbx_seq_one_letter_code
_entity_poly.pdbx_strand_id
1 'polypeptide(L)'
;MRRIGNLVVRRSKLILFGFVSLVVLSSFWGFQAFGALKGGGYDNPNSDSTLVTELLQSEFGVDPAEVLVLVDLPSDADETNANGFPIHFELVQELSADLLDIEGVDSVLNYYTLGSPPNLKSEDGKLIYLLVDLDNNVDQTPVVAEIVDEYTGDYQGAQVHVSGFGAVTKAINETIYEDIIRAEIVAVPIVVILLIFVFGSLVAAGLPLFVGGLAIVGSFLIIWIGSQFTDVSIFALNLVTGLGLGLGIDYSLLVVNRFREERAAGNDVATSVSNTVASAGKTVLFSGLTVALVLVSMVFFPQYFLQSFALAGVAVVIFAILGAAVAVPAMLNLLGDRVNSIRLIKRDLAPKDTGVWEKIARFTMRRPLPVLFVGLLFLASLFSLSSSVVFGQSDDRVLPADSPARVASDLLRERFEGRETSPIEILVKGTDEQVNEFIDVVADQQDIVRVAIVPTQEESEWVRINAITDLEPRSPEGLEQVVALRSLDVEVDQYLIGGGGAYYTDSQQGIEQALPIAALWVFISTFILLFLFTGSLILPLKAIVLNVLSLGAVFGLIGWIFQNGELQWLIGEYSVTGTIDTSSVVMIALVAFGLSMDYELFLLSRIKEQHDAGFNTVNSVALGLQRSGRIIPAAALLLAVTF
;
A
#
# COMPACT_ATOMS: atom_id res chain seq x y z
N MET A 1 25.37 1.48 24.41
CA MET A 1 24.66 2.79 24.41
C MET A 1 25.41 3.90 25.19
N ARG A 2 25.93 3.74 26.44
CA ARG A 2 26.66 4.82 27.12
C ARG A 2 27.88 5.37 26.36
N ARG A 3 28.64 4.50 25.63
CA ARG A 3 29.76 4.95 24.77
C ARG A 3 29.27 5.85 23.65
N ILE A 4 28.11 5.52 23.07
CA ILE A 4 27.45 6.34 22.01
C ILE A 4 27.02 7.68 22.62
N GLY A 5 26.37 7.70 23.78
CA GLY A 5 25.99 8.92 24.48
C GLY A 5 27.17 9.87 24.73
N ASN A 6 28.29 9.34 25.21
CA ASN A 6 29.51 10.11 25.43
C ASN A 6 30.10 10.64 24.09
N LEU A 7 30.02 9.88 23.00
CA LEU A 7 30.46 10.33 21.68
C LEU A 7 29.58 11.48 21.19
N VAL A 8 28.23 11.33 21.32
CA VAL A 8 27.26 12.36 20.96
C VAL A 8 27.55 13.67 21.70
N VAL A 9 27.78 13.61 23.02
CA VAL A 9 28.11 14.79 23.81
C VAL A 9 29.40 15.46 23.30
N ARG A 10 30.45 14.68 23.04
CA ARG A 10 31.76 15.22 22.62
C ARG A 10 31.78 15.78 21.22
N ARG A 11 30.98 15.25 20.31
CA ARG A 11 31.02 15.57 18.86
C ARG A 11 29.68 16.06 18.31
N SER A 12 28.82 16.67 19.12
CA SER A 12 27.46 17.09 18.72
C SER A 12 27.45 17.93 17.45
N LYS A 13 28.37 18.92 17.31
CA LYS A 13 28.43 19.78 16.12
C LYS A 13 28.80 19.00 14.85
N LEU A 14 29.77 18.06 14.95
CA LEU A 14 30.18 17.22 13.82
C LEU A 14 29.04 16.26 13.40
N ILE A 15 28.35 15.68 14.37
CA ILE A 15 27.21 14.79 14.13
C ILE A 15 26.10 15.56 13.41
N LEU A 16 25.72 16.74 13.90
CA LEU A 16 24.70 17.55 13.23
C LEU A 16 25.11 18.02 11.84
N PHE A 17 26.38 18.38 11.67
CA PHE A 17 26.90 18.69 10.33
C PHE A 17 26.75 17.47 9.40
N GLY A 18 27.09 16.27 9.87
CA GLY A 18 26.91 15.03 9.12
C GLY A 18 25.45 14.77 8.74
N PHE A 19 24.49 14.98 9.66
CA PHE A 19 23.06 14.84 9.35
C PHE A 19 22.57 15.91 8.37
N VAL A 20 22.99 17.16 8.50
CA VAL A 20 22.64 18.21 7.54
C VAL A 20 23.21 17.89 6.15
N SER A 21 24.47 17.44 6.09
CA SER A 21 25.07 17.00 4.81
C SER A 21 24.33 15.81 4.22
N LEU A 22 23.92 14.84 5.05
CA LEU A 22 23.13 13.72 4.61
C LEU A 22 21.78 14.16 4.04
N VAL A 23 21.06 15.08 4.69
CA VAL A 23 19.78 15.63 4.19
C VAL A 23 20.00 16.31 2.84
N VAL A 24 21.05 17.14 2.69
CA VAL A 24 21.36 17.83 1.43
C VAL A 24 21.66 16.82 0.30
N LEU A 25 22.49 15.81 0.57
CA LEU A 25 22.80 14.76 -0.39
C LEU A 25 21.55 13.93 -0.74
N SER A 26 20.78 13.55 0.27
CA SER A 26 19.53 12.81 0.07
C SER A 26 18.49 13.61 -0.71
N SER A 27 18.43 14.93 -0.52
CA SER A 27 17.54 15.79 -1.31
C SER A 27 17.98 15.82 -2.78
N PHE A 28 19.29 15.94 -3.05
CA PHE A 28 19.79 16.05 -4.42
C PHE A 28 19.56 14.77 -5.24
N TRP A 29 19.92 13.61 -4.70
CA TRP A 29 19.72 12.33 -5.38
C TRP A 29 18.36 11.69 -5.12
N GLY A 30 17.84 11.81 -3.91
CA GLY A 30 16.59 11.18 -3.53
C GLY A 30 15.37 11.69 -4.32
N PHE A 31 15.35 12.96 -4.71
CA PHE A 31 14.27 13.46 -5.57
C PHE A 31 14.29 12.87 -7.00
N GLN A 32 15.41 12.31 -7.45
CA GLN A 32 15.44 11.58 -8.72
C GLN A 32 14.69 10.24 -8.64
N ALA A 33 14.40 9.74 -7.44
CA ALA A 33 13.57 8.55 -7.27
C ALA A 33 12.21 8.69 -7.96
N PHE A 34 11.58 9.88 -7.89
CA PHE A 34 10.25 10.10 -8.46
C PHE A 34 10.14 9.79 -9.96
N GLY A 35 11.22 9.96 -10.73
CA GLY A 35 11.27 9.60 -12.15
C GLY A 35 11.65 8.15 -12.43
N ALA A 36 12.02 7.38 -11.40
CA ALA A 36 12.44 5.98 -11.53
C ALA A 36 11.42 4.99 -10.92
N LEU A 37 10.36 5.50 -10.30
CA LEU A 37 9.33 4.66 -9.68
C LEU A 37 8.31 4.23 -10.72
N LYS A 38 7.85 2.98 -10.59
CA LYS A 38 6.87 2.38 -11.48
C LYS A 38 5.49 2.27 -10.81
N GLY A 39 4.44 2.41 -11.59
CA GLY A 39 3.09 2.02 -11.19
C GLY A 39 2.95 0.50 -11.09
N GLY A 40 1.93 0.00 -10.38
CA GLY A 40 1.64 -1.43 -10.34
C GLY A 40 2.56 -2.25 -9.43
N GLY A 41 2.93 -3.45 -9.89
CA GLY A 41 3.77 -4.39 -9.13
C GLY A 41 2.99 -5.42 -8.34
N TYR A 42 1.77 -5.69 -8.75
CA TYR A 42 0.88 -6.68 -8.16
C TYR A 42 1.02 -8.07 -8.80
N ASP A 43 1.78 -8.17 -9.88
CA ASP A 43 2.04 -9.40 -10.63
C ASP A 43 2.87 -10.40 -9.82
N ASN A 44 2.69 -11.66 -10.16
CA ASN A 44 3.57 -12.74 -9.73
C ASN A 44 4.53 -13.09 -10.88
N PRO A 45 5.80 -12.67 -10.84
CA PRO A 45 6.73 -12.79 -11.97
C PRO A 45 7.04 -14.24 -12.40
N ASN A 46 6.63 -15.22 -11.60
CA ASN A 46 6.86 -16.64 -11.92
C ASN A 46 5.56 -17.37 -12.30
N SER A 47 4.54 -16.66 -12.71
CA SER A 47 3.22 -17.22 -13.02
C SER A 47 3.00 -17.40 -14.51
N ASP A 48 2.03 -18.25 -14.86
CA ASP A 48 1.60 -18.46 -16.24
C ASP A 48 1.10 -17.18 -16.89
N SER A 49 0.34 -16.36 -16.15
CA SER A 49 -0.20 -15.10 -16.69
C SER A 49 0.90 -14.10 -17.05
N THR A 50 1.96 -14.01 -16.25
CA THR A 50 3.13 -13.17 -16.56
C THR A 50 3.87 -13.73 -17.79
N LEU A 51 4.06 -15.05 -17.87
CA LEU A 51 4.68 -15.67 -19.02
C LEU A 51 3.86 -15.48 -20.31
N VAL A 52 2.52 -15.56 -20.22
CA VAL A 52 1.64 -15.24 -21.36
C VAL A 52 1.85 -13.81 -21.82
N THR A 53 1.90 -12.84 -20.91
CA THR A 53 2.15 -11.43 -21.26
C THR A 53 3.51 -11.25 -21.94
N GLU A 54 4.57 -11.87 -21.40
CA GLU A 54 5.91 -11.82 -22.00
C GLU A 54 5.95 -12.46 -23.41
N LEU A 55 5.26 -13.59 -23.59
CA LEU A 55 5.17 -14.25 -24.89
C LEU A 55 4.33 -13.45 -25.89
N LEU A 56 3.24 -12.82 -25.47
CA LEU A 56 2.45 -11.94 -26.31
C LEU A 56 3.29 -10.76 -26.83
N GLN A 57 4.12 -10.19 -25.99
CA GLN A 57 5.04 -9.12 -26.39
C GLN A 57 6.15 -9.62 -27.31
N SER A 58 6.84 -10.70 -26.93
CA SER A 58 8.05 -11.15 -27.62
C SER A 58 7.79 -11.91 -28.93
N GLU A 59 6.72 -12.71 -28.97
CA GLU A 59 6.39 -13.58 -30.12
C GLU A 59 5.33 -12.95 -31.05
N PHE A 60 4.45 -12.10 -30.51
CA PHE A 60 3.34 -11.56 -31.28
C PHE A 60 3.38 -10.03 -31.42
N GLY A 61 4.30 -9.36 -30.72
CA GLY A 61 4.40 -7.89 -30.72
C GLY A 61 3.15 -7.20 -30.19
N VAL A 62 2.35 -7.91 -29.40
CA VAL A 62 1.05 -7.40 -28.90
C VAL A 62 1.10 -7.23 -27.41
N ASP A 63 0.78 -6.04 -26.95
CA ASP A 63 0.42 -5.81 -25.57
C ASP A 63 -1.10 -5.92 -25.37
N PRO A 64 -1.56 -6.28 -24.16
CA PRO A 64 -2.96 -6.11 -23.81
C PRO A 64 -3.37 -4.65 -24.07
N ALA A 65 -4.46 -4.43 -24.82
CA ALA A 65 -4.92 -3.09 -25.18
C ALA A 65 -5.04 -2.23 -23.90
N GLU A 66 -4.10 -1.31 -23.72
CA GLU A 66 -4.04 -0.49 -22.51
C GLU A 66 -5.09 0.61 -22.49
N VAL A 67 -5.57 1.02 -23.70
CA VAL A 67 -6.54 2.10 -23.85
C VAL A 67 -7.67 1.66 -24.75
N LEU A 68 -8.88 1.85 -24.23
CA LEU A 68 -10.14 1.64 -24.93
C LEU A 68 -10.84 2.99 -25.08
N VAL A 69 -11.13 3.40 -26.31
CA VAL A 69 -11.86 4.65 -26.59
C VAL A 69 -13.28 4.31 -27.00
N LEU A 70 -14.23 4.62 -26.14
CA LEU A 70 -15.67 4.41 -26.39
C LEU A 70 -16.26 5.65 -27.02
N VAL A 71 -17.07 5.46 -28.05
CA VAL A 71 -17.76 6.55 -28.77
C VAL A 71 -19.27 6.31 -28.69
N ASP A 72 -19.97 7.17 -27.93
CA ASP A 72 -21.44 7.17 -27.88
C ASP A 72 -21.98 8.00 -29.05
N LEU A 73 -22.45 7.28 -30.04
CA LEU A 73 -22.92 7.85 -31.32
C LEU A 73 -24.32 8.42 -31.15
N PRO A 74 -24.68 9.48 -31.90
CA PRO A 74 -26.03 10.04 -31.88
C PRO A 74 -27.11 9.06 -32.33
N SER A 75 -26.76 8.06 -33.15
CA SER A 75 -27.67 7.02 -33.64
C SER A 75 -26.94 5.69 -33.84
N ASP A 76 -27.66 4.65 -34.31
CA ASP A 76 -27.07 3.30 -34.49
C ASP A 76 -25.83 3.35 -35.42
N ALA A 77 -24.78 2.64 -35.06
CA ALA A 77 -23.53 2.56 -35.82
C ALA A 77 -23.71 2.01 -37.23
N ASP A 78 -24.71 1.14 -37.43
CA ASP A 78 -25.05 0.56 -38.75
C ASP A 78 -25.99 1.42 -39.57
N GLU A 79 -26.43 2.58 -39.05
CA GLU A 79 -27.27 3.48 -39.81
C GLU A 79 -26.54 4.00 -41.05
N THR A 80 -27.18 3.87 -42.21
CA THR A 80 -26.58 4.25 -43.50
C THR A 80 -27.28 5.45 -44.14
N ASN A 81 -26.50 6.24 -44.87
CA ASN A 81 -27.01 7.33 -45.71
C ASN A 81 -27.69 6.78 -46.96
N ALA A 82 -28.26 7.67 -47.78
CA ALA A 82 -28.96 7.32 -49.03
C ALA A 82 -28.08 6.55 -50.05
N ASN A 83 -26.77 6.56 -49.89
CA ASN A 83 -25.80 5.87 -50.75
C ASN A 83 -25.36 4.51 -50.16
N GLY A 84 -25.88 4.12 -48.99
CA GLY A 84 -25.55 2.86 -48.33
C GLY A 84 -24.23 2.89 -47.50
N PHE A 85 -23.66 4.06 -47.23
CA PHE A 85 -22.51 4.21 -46.38
C PHE A 85 -22.92 4.51 -44.93
N PRO A 86 -22.25 3.92 -43.92
CA PRO A 86 -22.52 4.23 -42.52
C PRO A 86 -22.32 5.73 -42.25
N ILE A 87 -23.30 6.38 -41.59
CA ILE A 87 -23.29 7.84 -41.40
C ILE A 87 -22.23 8.30 -40.43
N HIS A 88 -21.80 7.43 -39.51
CA HIS A 88 -20.78 7.72 -38.50
C HIS A 88 -19.35 7.32 -38.92
N PHE A 89 -19.17 6.75 -40.11
CA PHE A 89 -17.88 6.27 -40.60
C PHE A 89 -16.80 7.37 -40.61
N GLU A 90 -17.12 8.55 -41.16
CA GLU A 90 -16.17 9.67 -41.26
C GLU A 90 -15.72 10.14 -39.88
N LEU A 91 -16.64 10.32 -38.95
CA LEU A 91 -16.32 10.73 -37.55
C LEU A 91 -15.37 9.75 -36.87
N VAL A 92 -15.65 8.44 -36.96
CA VAL A 92 -14.81 7.40 -36.32
C VAL A 92 -13.45 7.28 -37.00
N GLN A 93 -13.37 7.47 -38.32
CA GLN A 93 -12.10 7.46 -39.06
C GLN A 93 -11.24 8.69 -38.70
N GLU A 94 -11.86 9.88 -38.58
CA GLU A 94 -11.15 11.10 -38.17
C GLU A 94 -10.64 10.95 -36.73
N LEU A 95 -11.46 10.48 -35.80
CA LEU A 95 -11.00 10.17 -34.42
C LEU A 95 -9.87 9.14 -34.43
N SER A 96 -9.95 8.09 -35.24
CA SER A 96 -8.90 7.08 -35.34
C SER A 96 -7.60 7.66 -35.91
N ALA A 97 -7.67 8.60 -36.84
CA ALA A 97 -6.51 9.28 -37.41
C ALA A 97 -5.87 10.24 -36.38
N ASP A 98 -6.69 11.02 -35.67
CA ASP A 98 -6.23 11.94 -34.66
C ASP A 98 -5.52 11.18 -33.51
N LEU A 99 -6.06 10.03 -33.08
CA LEU A 99 -5.42 9.17 -32.08
C LEU A 99 -4.10 8.57 -32.59
N LEU A 100 -4.05 8.19 -33.87
CA LEU A 100 -2.82 7.63 -34.48
C LEU A 100 -1.72 8.68 -34.67
N ASP A 101 -2.08 9.97 -34.75
CA ASP A 101 -1.10 11.07 -34.85
C ASP A 101 -0.39 11.37 -33.51
N ILE A 102 -0.86 10.79 -32.38
CA ILE A 102 -0.21 10.92 -31.07
C ILE A 102 1.09 10.10 -31.07
N GLU A 103 2.21 10.75 -30.68
CA GLU A 103 3.51 10.08 -30.58
C GLU A 103 3.45 8.97 -29.50
N GLY A 104 3.68 7.73 -29.89
CA GLY A 104 3.61 6.56 -29.02
C GLY A 104 2.33 5.73 -29.18
N VAL A 105 1.44 6.10 -30.09
CA VAL A 105 0.34 5.21 -30.53
C VAL A 105 0.82 4.43 -31.76
N ASP A 106 0.79 3.11 -31.67
CA ASP A 106 1.23 2.21 -32.75
C ASP A 106 0.10 1.86 -33.71
N SER A 107 -1.09 1.53 -33.18
CA SER A 107 -2.25 1.24 -34.01
C SER A 107 -3.58 1.63 -33.35
N VAL A 108 -4.58 1.90 -34.19
CA VAL A 108 -5.95 2.15 -33.76
C VAL A 108 -6.91 1.28 -34.59
N LEU A 109 -7.53 0.31 -33.93
CA LEU A 109 -8.51 -0.57 -34.55
C LEU A 109 -9.91 -0.12 -34.17
N ASN A 110 -10.78 0.06 -35.13
CA ASN A 110 -12.14 0.50 -34.89
C ASN A 110 -13.20 -0.43 -35.55
N TYR A 111 -14.45 -0.26 -35.14
CA TYR A 111 -15.60 -1.05 -35.57
C TYR A 111 -15.66 -1.22 -37.09
N TYR A 112 -15.48 -0.16 -37.84
CA TYR A 112 -15.61 -0.18 -39.29
C TYR A 112 -14.41 -0.79 -40.01
N THR A 113 -13.19 -0.55 -39.52
CA THR A 113 -11.97 -1.10 -40.12
C THR A 113 -11.86 -2.60 -39.96
N LEU A 114 -12.47 -3.14 -38.91
CA LEU A 114 -12.52 -4.58 -38.64
C LEU A 114 -13.70 -5.30 -39.31
N GLY A 115 -14.48 -4.60 -40.12
CA GLY A 115 -15.61 -5.18 -40.85
C GLY A 115 -16.91 -5.27 -40.03
N SER A 116 -17.07 -4.36 -39.08
CA SER A 116 -18.29 -4.20 -38.26
C SER A 116 -18.60 -5.45 -37.37
N PRO A 117 -17.65 -5.95 -36.61
CA PRO A 117 -17.87 -7.11 -35.77
C PRO A 117 -18.83 -6.76 -34.61
N PRO A 118 -19.82 -7.60 -34.30
CA PRO A 118 -20.88 -7.28 -33.33
C PRO A 118 -20.35 -7.04 -31.91
N ASN A 119 -19.22 -7.61 -31.55
CA ASN A 119 -18.60 -7.48 -30.22
C ASN A 119 -17.96 -6.11 -29.98
N LEU A 120 -17.71 -5.29 -31.01
CA LEU A 120 -17.22 -3.91 -30.85
C LEU A 120 -18.36 -2.88 -30.80
N LYS A 121 -19.60 -3.34 -30.79
CA LYS A 121 -20.81 -2.52 -30.75
C LYS A 121 -21.72 -2.96 -29.61
N SER A 122 -22.29 -2.01 -28.89
CA SER A 122 -23.24 -2.25 -27.81
C SER A 122 -24.54 -2.88 -28.34
N GLU A 123 -25.33 -3.51 -27.47
CA GLU A 123 -26.63 -4.12 -27.80
C GLU A 123 -27.62 -3.13 -28.43
N ASP A 124 -27.59 -1.87 -27.97
CA ASP A 124 -28.47 -0.81 -28.51
C ASP A 124 -27.94 -0.16 -29.80
N GLY A 125 -26.77 -0.60 -30.26
CA GLY A 125 -26.16 -0.14 -31.51
C GLY A 125 -25.50 1.23 -31.46
N LYS A 126 -25.54 1.96 -30.33
CA LYS A 126 -25.08 3.35 -30.26
C LYS A 126 -23.69 3.53 -29.74
N LEU A 127 -23.20 2.61 -28.90
CA LEU A 127 -21.86 2.68 -28.36
C LEU A 127 -20.94 1.73 -29.11
N ILE A 128 -19.85 2.24 -29.62
CA ILE A 128 -18.75 1.44 -30.17
C ILE A 128 -17.48 1.73 -29.42
N TYR A 129 -16.51 0.81 -29.46
CA TYR A 129 -15.19 1.11 -28.93
C TYR A 129 -14.08 0.86 -29.95
N LEU A 130 -13.02 1.63 -29.77
CA LEU A 130 -11.77 1.54 -30.49
C LEU A 130 -10.73 0.93 -29.57
N LEU A 131 -9.90 0.07 -30.13
CA LEU A 131 -8.72 -0.49 -29.48
C LEU A 131 -7.52 0.38 -29.86
N VAL A 132 -6.88 1.00 -28.90
CA VAL A 132 -5.68 1.81 -29.10
C VAL A 132 -4.50 1.04 -28.55
N ASP A 133 -3.57 0.72 -29.44
CA ASP A 133 -2.34 -0.01 -29.15
C ASP A 133 -1.18 0.97 -29.04
N LEU A 134 -0.37 0.84 -28.00
CA LEU A 134 0.71 1.78 -27.69
C LEU A 134 2.08 1.18 -28.01
N ASP A 135 3.03 2.01 -28.44
CA ASP A 135 4.40 1.58 -28.69
C ASP A 135 5.10 1.19 -27.38
N ASN A 136 5.55 -0.04 -27.31
CA ASN A 136 6.26 -0.62 -26.16
C ASN A 136 7.66 -0.06 -25.92
N ASN A 137 8.21 0.67 -26.88
CA ASN A 137 9.54 1.25 -26.77
C ASN A 137 9.53 2.64 -26.13
N VAL A 138 8.35 3.18 -25.80
CA VAL A 138 8.17 4.50 -25.17
C VAL A 138 7.57 4.36 -23.77
N ASP A 139 7.71 5.39 -22.95
CA ASP A 139 6.94 5.48 -21.71
C ASP A 139 5.47 5.73 -22.06
N GLN A 140 4.63 4.73 -21.85
CA GLN A 140 3.20 4.78 -22.19
C GLN A 140 2.40 5.72 -21.27
N THR A 141 2.90 6.02 -20.06
CA THR A 141 2.19 6.86 -19.09
C THR A 141 1.79 8.25 -19.64
N PRO A 142 2.69 9.02 -20.27
CA PRO A 142 2.30 10.30 -20.85
C PRO A 142 1.37 10.15 -22.06
N VAL A 143 1.51 9.09 -22.86
CA VAL A 143 0.64 8.82 -24.00
C VAL A 143 -0.80 8.56 -23.56
N VAL A 144 -0.98 7.70 -22.56
CA VAL A 144 -2.28 7.45 -21.93
C VAL A 144 -2.86 8.74 -21.33
N ALA A 145 -2.02 9.56 -20.72
CA ALA A 145 -2.46 10.83 -20.14
C ALA A 145 -2.99 11.78 -21.23
N GLU A 146 -2.29 11.90 -22.36
CA GLU A 146 -2.69 12.73 -23.48
C GLU A 146 -4.01 12.25 -24.08
N ILE A 147 -4.17 10.95 -24.33
CA ILE A 147 -5.42 10.38 -24.84
C ILE A 147 -6.59 10.67 -23.90
N VAL A 148 -6.42 10.43 -22.60
CA VAL A 148 -7.49 10.66 -21.60
C VAL A 148 -7.86 12.13 -21.50
N ASP A 149 -6.86 13.03 -21.44
CA ASP A 149 -7.08 14.45 -21.18
C ASP A 149 -7.64 15.18 -22.41
N GLU A 150 -7.27 14.77 -23.62
CA GLU A 150 -7.68 15.45 -24.84
C GLU A 150 -8.98 14.90 -25.43
N TYR A 151 -9.20 13.57 -25.34
CA TYR A 151 -10.33 12.94 -26.03
C TYR A 151 -11.50 12.58 -25.13
N THR A 152 -11.42 12.71 -23.82
CA THR A 152 -12.58 12.48 -22.95
C THR A 152 -13.56 13.64 -23.04
N GLY A 153 -14.78 13.40 -23.51
CA GLY A 153 -15.84 14.40 -23.60
C GLY A 153 -16.50 14.49 -24.97
N ASP A 154 -16.90 15.68 -25.40
CA ASP A 154 -17.54 15.90 -26.70
C ASP A 154 -16.49 15.93 -27.82
N TYR A 155 -16.63 15.02 -28.77
CA TYR A 155 -15.86 15.01 -30.01
C TYR A 155 -16.84 15.08 -31.20
N GLN A 156 -16.94 16.25 -31.81
CA GLN A 156 -17.81 16.53 -32.99
C GLN A 156 -19.27 16.12 -32.79
N GLY A 157 -19.80 16.21 -31.58
CA GLY A 157 -21.17 15.88 -31.21
C GLY A 157 -21.41 14.42 -30.80
N ALA A 158 -20.38 13.59 -30.76
CA ALA A 158 -20.37 12.29 -30.09
C ALA A 158 -19.72 12.42 -28.71
N GLN A 159 -20.19 11.67 -27.72
CA GLN A 159 -19.54 11.60 -26.43
C GLN A 159 -18.45 10.53 -26.46
N VAL A 160 -17.23 10.90 -26.13
CA VAL A 160 -16.09 10.00 -26.07
C VAL A 160 -15.74 9.73 -24.60
N HIS A 161 -15.55 8.46 -24.28
CA HIS A 161 -15.12 7.99 -22.97
C HIS A 161 -13.88 7.14 -23.12
N VAL A 162 -12.89 7.33 -22.25
CA VAL A 162 -11.64 6.57 -22.29
C VAL A 162 -11.57 5.61 -21.12
N SER A 163 -11.34 4.34 -21.40
CA SER A 163 -11.20 3.25 -20.44
C SER A 163 -9.96 2.39 -20.76
N GLY A 164 -9.90 1.20 -20.20
CA GLY A 164 -8.76 0.29 -20.32
C GLY A 164 -7.85 0.36 -19.11
N PHE A 165 -6.90 -0.56 -19.05
CA PHE A 165 -6.01 -0.68 -17.88
C PHE A 165 -5.20 0.59 -17.61
N GLY A 166 -4.65 1.22 -18.66
CA GLY A 166 -3.85 2.45 -18.54
C GLY A 166 -4.68 3.63 -18.04
N ALA A 167 -5.86 3.86 -18.61
CA ALA A 167 -6.74 4.97 -18.23
C ALA A 167 -7.26 4.82 -16.79
N VAL A 168 -7.65 3.61 -16.38
CA VAL A 168 -8.11 3.32 -15.01
C VAL A 168 -6.96 3.49 -14.03
N THR A 169 -5.76 2.99 -14.35
CA THR A 169 -4.58 3.14 -13.51
C THR A 169 -4.18 4.60 -13.34
N LYS A 170 -4.21 5.41 -14.43
CA LYS A 170 -4.01 6.86 -14.36
C LYS A 170 -5.01 7.51 -13.40
N ALA A 171 -6.30 7.23 -13.56
CA ALA A 171 -7.36 7.82 -12.74
C ALA A 171 -7.22 7.43 -11.24
N ILE A 172 -6.87 6.19 -10.95
CA ILE A 172 -6.58 5.73 -9.57
C ILE A 172 -5.38 6.47 -8.99
N ASN A 173 -4.28 6.56 -9.74
CA ASN A 173 -3.06 7.24 -9.28
C ASN A 173 -3.31 8.73 -9.03
N GLU A 174 -4.02 9.42 -9.90
CA GLU A 174 -4.39 10.83 -9.73
C GLU A 174 -5.29 11.03 -8.51
N THR A 175 -6.31 10.19 -8.34
CA THR A 175 -7.20 10.24 -7.17
C THR A 175 -6.41 10.05 -5.87
N ILE A 176 -5.54 9.04 -5.83
CA ILE A 176 -4.67 8.78 -4.67
C ILE A 176 -3.76 9.99 -4.39
N TYR A 177 -3.15 10.56 -5.43
CA TYR A 177 -2.25 11.70 -5.28
C TYR A 177 -2.97 12.94 -4.74
N GLU A 178 -4.16 13.25 -5.26
CA GLU A 178 -4.99 14.34 -4.75
C GLU A 178 -5.43 14.12 -3.30
N ASP A 179 -5.84 12.90 -2.97
CA ASP A 179 -6.30 12.56 -1.62
C ASP A 179 -5.16 12.63 -0.60
N ILE A 180 -3.95 12.20 -0.98
CA ILE A 180 -2.75 12.36 -0.13
C ILE A 180 -2.47 13.84 0.12
N ILE A 181 -2.46 14.68 -0.92
CA ILE A 181 -2.23 16.12 -0.74
C ILE A 181 -3.29 16.73 0.18
N ARG A 182 -4.56 16.40 -0.02
CA ARG A 182 -5.66 16.87 0.84
C ARG A 182 -5.48 16.41 2.29
N ALA A 183 -5.14 15.14 2.47
CA ALA A 183 -4.89 14.57 3.79
C ALA A 183 -3.71 15.25 4.49
N GLU A 184 -2.59 15.47 3.79
CA GLU A 184 -1.41 16.13 4.35
C GLU A 184 -1.65 17.60 4.72
N ILE A 185 -2.40 18.35 3.89
CA ILE A 185 -2.77 19.74 4.17
C ILE A 185 -3.55 19.83 5.50
N VAL A 186 -4.37 18.83 5.83
CA VAL A 186 -5.14 18.79 7.07
C VAL A 186 -4.32 18.20 8.22
N ALA A 187 -3.62 17.09 7.97
CA ALA A 187 -2.89 16.35 8.99
C ALA A 187 -1.70 17.12 9.55
N VAL A 188 -0.88 17.76 8.70
CA VAL A 188 0.33 18.46 9.15
C VAL A 188 0.04 19.59 10.16
N PRO A 189 -0.92 20.51 9.93
CA PRO A 189 -1.29 21.50 10.95
C PRO A 189 -1.79 20.87 12.25
N ILE A 190 -2.62 19.83 12.18
CA ILE A 190 -3.13 19.13 13.37
C ILE A 190 -1.98 18.51 14.15
N VAL A 191 -1.07 17.83 13.47
CA VAL A 191 0.14 17.22 14.07
C VAL A 191 0.99 18.29 14.77
N VAL A 192 1.23 19.43 14.12
CA VAL A 192 2.00 20.53 14.71
C VAL A 192 1.31 21.06 15.97
N ILE A 193 -0.01 21.28 15.93
CA ILE A 193 -0.80 21.71 17.10
C ILE A 193 -0.71 20.66 18.23
N LEU A 194 -0.90 19.40 17.91
CA LEU A 194 -0.81 18.32 18.89
C LEU A 194 0.61 18.21 19.50
N LEU A 195 1.65 18.35 18.67
CA LEU A 195 3.04 18.38 19.17
C LEU A 195 3.28 19.55 20.12
N ILE A 196 2.79 20.74 19.80
CA ILE A 196 2.86 21.90 20.68
C ILE A 196 2.10 21.62 22.00
N PHE A 197 0.93 20.97 21.92
CA PHE A 197 0.15 20.60 23.09
C PHE A 197 0.87 19.56 23.96
N VAL A 198 1.50 18.55 23.35
CA VAL A 198 2.22 17.48 24.05
C VAL A 198 3.51 17.99 24.68
N PHE A 199 4.31 18.76 23.94
CA PHE A 199 5.60 19.26 24.39
C PHE A 199 5.53 20.59 25.16
N GLY A 200 4.49 21.38 24.96
CA GLY A 200 4.30 22.68 25.60
C GLY A 200 5.25 23.79 25.12
N SER A 201 6.18 23.49 24.22
CA SER A 201 7.23 24.39 23.72
C SER A 201 7.41 24.20 22.21
N LEU A 202 7.51 25.28 21.46
CA LEU A 202 7.71 25.24 20.02
C LEU A 202 9.06 24.60 19.61
N VAL A 203 10.12 24.89 20.38
CA VAL A 203 11.46 24.30 20.12
C VAL A 203 11.44 22.79 20.31
N ALA A 204 10.79 22.31 21.37
CA ALA A 204 10.70 20.86 21.60
C ALA A 204 9.78 20.17 20.59
N ALA A 205 8.72 20.82 20.13
CA ALA A 205 7.84 20.31 19.07
C ALA A 205 8.53 20.24 17.70
N GLY A 206 9.51 21.09 17.44
CA GLY A 206 10.29 21.07 16.20
C GLY A 206 11.26 19.87 16.09
N LEU A 207 11.69 19.26 17.21
CA LEU A 207 12.62 18.13 17.19
C LEU A 207 12.02 16.87 16.52
N PRO A 208 10.79 16.44 16.84
CA PRO A 208 10.11 15.35 16.15
C PRO A 208 9.93 15.60 14.65
N LEU A 209 9.54 16.81 14.27
CA LEU A 209 9.36 17.19 12.86
C LEU A 209 10.68 17.12 12.09
N PHE A 210 11.79 17.53 12.72
CA PHE A 210 13.12 17.37 12.14
C PHE A 210 13.46 15.89 11.89
N VAL A 211 13.15 15.01 12.84
CA VAL A 211 13.43 13.57 12.69
C VAL A 211 12.53 12.94 11.62
N GLY A 212 11.25 13.32 11.58
CA GLY A 212 10.33 12.89 10.52
C GLY A 212 10.84 13.30 9.14
N GLY A 213 11.19 14.57 8.96
CA GLY A 213 11.77 15.07 7.71
C GLY A 213 13.08 14.38 7.33
N LEU A 214 13.97 14.11 8.31
CA LEU A 214 15.20 13.33 8.09
C LEU A 214 14.88 11.89 7.64
N ALA A 215 13.87 11.25 8.25
CA ALA A 215 13.48 9.90 7.90
C ALA A 215 12.91 9.84 6.48
N ILE A 216 12.04 10.78 6.12
CA ILE A 216 11.45 10.87 4.78
C ILE A 216 12.52 11.11 3.72
N VAL A 217 13.27 12.20 3.84
CA VAL A 217 14.28 12.59 2.84
C VAL A 217 15.42 11.57 2.75
N GLY A 218 15.84 11.01 3.89
CA GLY A 218 16.85 9.95 3.92
C GLY A 218 16.38 8.68 3.22
N SER A 219 15.12 8.33 3.35
CA SER A 219 14.53 7.15 2.71
C SER A 219 14.45 7.29 1.20
N PHE A 220 14.18 8.48 0.67
CA PHE A 220 14.19 8.72 -0.77
C PHE A 220 15.55 8.41 -1.41
N LEU A 221 16.65 8.67 -0.71
CA LEU A 221 17.98 8.27 -1.18
C LEU A 221 18.12 6.74 -1.29
N ILE A 222 17.64 6.00 -0.30
CA ILE A 222 17.70 4.52 -0.33
C ILE A 222 16.79 3.96 -1.43
N ILE A 223 15.60 4.55 -1.62
CA ILE A 223 14.67 4.19 -2.69
C ILE A 223 15.32 4.44 -4.05
N TRP A 224 15.95 5.61 -4.25
CA TRP A 224 16.67 5.90 -5.48
C TRP A 224 17.81 4.92 -5.75
N ILE A 225 18.60 4.58 -4.72
CA ILE A 225 19.63 3.55 -4.85
C ILE A 225 18.99 2.19 -5.21
N GLY A 226 17.91 1.81 -4.54
CA GLY A 226 17.18 0.57 -4.78
C GLY A 226 16.63 0.48 -6.21
N SER A 227 16.10 1.58 -6.74
CA SER A 227 15.55 1.64 -8.11
C SER A 227 16.59 1.43 -9.22
N GLN A 228 17.90 1.48 -8.88
CA GLN A 228 18.95 1.14 -9.83
C GLN A 228 19.17 -0.38 -9.96
N PHE A 229 18.59 -1.19 -9.08
CA PHE A 229 18.79 -2.64 -9.01
C PHE A 229 17.51 -3.46 -9.14
N THR A 230 16.37 -2.85 -8.82
CA THR A 230 15.06 -3.52 -8.85
C THR A 230 13.95 -2.50 -9.12
N ASP A 231 12.84 -2.98 -9.61
CA ASP A 231 11.64 -2.16 -9.75
C ASP A 231 11.12 -1.75 -8.38
N VAL A 232 10.76 -0.49 -8.25
CA VAL A 232 10.22 0.07 -7.00
C VAL A 232 8.89 0.76 -7.29
N SER A 233 7.88 0.37 -6.55
CA SER A 233 6.53 0.91 -6.70
C SER A 233 6.41 2.34 -6.15
N ILE A 234 5.70 3.21 -6.87
CA ILE A 234 5.39 4.58 -6.44
C ILE A 234 4.62 4.62 -5.11
N PHE A 235 3.83 3.60 -4.82
CA PHE A 235 3.07 3.50 -3.58
C PHE A 235 3.94 3.42 -2.33
N ALA A 236 5.22 3.02 -2.47
CA ALA A 236 6.17 3.03 -1.36
C ALA A 236 6.40 4.43 -0.76
N LEU A 237 6.17 5.50 -1.53
CA LEU A 237 6.27 6.88 -1.05
C LEU A 237 5.26 7.17 0.06
N ASN A 238 4.05 6.62 -0.02
CA ASN A 238 2.99 6.80 0.98
C ASN A 238 3.42 6.24 2.34
N LEU A 239 4.05 5.06 2.33
CA LEU A 239 4.60 4.47 3.55
C LEU A 239 5.73 5.33 4.12
N VAL A 240 6.59 5.89 3.25
CA VAL A 240 7.71 6.74 3.68
C VAL A 240 7.22 7.99 4.38
N THR A 241 6.23 8.70 3.84
CA THR A 241 5.71 9.93 4.44
C THR A 241 5.00 9.65 5.75
N GLY A 242 4.02 8.73 5.76
CA GLY A 242 3.26 8.37 6.97
C GLY A 242 4.14 7.78 8.07
N LEU A 243 4.89 6.71 7.76
CA LEU A 243 5.72 6.03 8.75
C LEU A 243 6.90 6.90 9.19
N GLY A 244 7.48 7.71 8.28
CA GLY A 244 8.59 8.60 8.58
C GLY A 244 8.22 9.68 9.57
N LEU A 245 7.07 10.32 9.36
CA LEU A 245 6.55 11.31 10.31
C LEU A 245 6.13 10.63 11.61
N GLY A 246 5.37 9.53 11.56
CA GLY A 246 4.89 8.80 12.74
C GLY A 246 6.02 8.33 13.66
N LEU A 247 6.96 7.52 13.14
CA LEU A 247 8.11 7.02 13.94
C LEU A 247 9.06 8.14 14.36
N GLY A 248 9.26 9.15 13.49
CA GLY A 248 10.05 10.33 13.83
C GLY A 248 9.51 11.05 15.05
N ILE A 249 8.20 11.19 15.14
CA ILE A 249 7.50 11.78 16.29
C ILE A 249 7.64 10.89 17.53
N ASP A 250 7.30 9.62 17.41
CA ASP A 250 7.23 8.69 18.54
C ASP A 250 8.59 8.49 19.21
N TYR A 251 9.61 8.24 18.41
CA TYR A 251 10.96 8.03 18.95
C TYR A 251 11.55 9.30 19.55
N SER A 252 11.29 10.46 18.92
CA SER A 252 11.72 11.74 19.47
C SER A 252 11.00 12.10 20.76
N LEU A 253 9.70 11.77 20.86
CA LEU A 253 8.91 11.99 22.08
C LEU A 253 9.53 11.26 23.28
N LEU A 254 9.95 10.01 23.08
CA LEU A 254 10.62 9.21 24.10
C LEU A 254 11.94 9.85 24.55
N VAL A 255 12.77 10.25 23.59
CA VAL A 255 14.10 10.81 23.84
C VAL A 255 14.00 12.19 24.54
N VAL A 256 13.15 13.09 24.04
CA VAL A 256 12.99 14.44 24.62
C VAL A 256 12.40 14.37 26.02
N ASN A 257 11.39 13.50 26.25
CA ASN A 257 10.83 13.35 27.59
C ASN A 257 11.85 12.77 28.57
N ARG A 258 12.65 11.77 28.16
CA ARG A 258 13.72 11.23 29.03
C ARG A 258 14.78 12.27 29.36
N PHE A 259 15.19 13.07 28.40
CA PHE A 259 16.12 14.17 28.68
C PHE A 259 15.55 15.17 29.70
N ARG A 260 14.26 15.52 29.59
CA ARG A 260 13.58 16.40 30.56
C ARG A 260 13.52 15.76 31.97
N GLU A 261 13.25 14.46 32.05
CA GLU A 261 13.28 13.72 33.33
C GLU A 261 14.68 13.81 33.99
N GLU A 262 15.74 13.56 33.20
CA GLU A 262 17.13 13.64 33.70
C GLU A 262 17.51 15.08 34.15
N ARG A 263 17.07 16.09 33.40
CA ARG A 263 17.26 17.50 33.78
C ARG A 263 16.48 17.87 35.06
N ALA A 264 15.26 17.38 35.20
CA ALA A 264 14.44 17.60 36.38
C ALA A 264 15.05 16.91 37.64
N ALA A 265 15.77 15.80 37.46
CA ALA A 265 16.52 15.14 38.53
C ALA A 265 17.81 15.87 38.95
N GLY A 266 18.13 17.02 38.31
CA GLY A 266 19.27 17.87 38.68
C GLY A 266 20.59 17.53 37.97
N ASN A 267 20.60 16.57 37.03
CA ASN A 267 21.78 16.26 36.24
C ASN A 267 22.16 17.42 35.31
N ASP A 268 23.43 17.63 35.03
CA ASP A 268 23.91 18.56 34.02
C ASP A 268 23.53 18.10 32.60
N VAL A 269 23.62 18.98 31.60
CA VAL A 269 23.19 18.69 30.21
C VAL A 269 23.93 17.48 29.63
N ALA A 270 25.24 17.40 29.81
CA ALA A 270 26.03 16.32 29.23
C ALA A 270 25.69 14.95 29.83
N THR A 271 25.54 14.89 31.15
CA THR A 271 25.10 13.68 31.87
C THR A 271 23.69 13.30 31.48
N SER A 272 22.76 14.27 31.40
CA SER A 272 21.36 14.05 30.98
C SER A 272 21.30 13.46 29.58
N VAL A 273 22.07 13.97 28.60
CA VAL A 273 22.16 13.43 27.26
C VAL A 273 22.71 12.02 27.23
N SER A 274 23.84 11.79 27.96
CA SER A 274 24.46 10.45 28.01
C SER A 274 23.51 9.39 28.60
N ASN A 275 22.79 9.73 29.69
CA ASN A 275 21.81 8.86 30.32
C ASN A 275 20.57 8.64 29.40
N THR A 276 20.12 9.66 28.70
CA THR A 276 19.02 9.57 27.75
C THR A 276 19.34 8.60 26.62
N VAL A 277 20.53 8.69 26.01
CA VAL A 277 20.97 7.75 24.97
C VAL A 277 21.11 6.33 25.53
N ALA A 278 21.59 6.20 26.76
CA ALA A 278 21.78 4.89 27.41
C ALA A 278 20.43 4.18 27.72
N SER A 279 19.37 4.93 28.03
CA SER A 279 18.04 4.42 28.36
C SER A 279 17.07 4.51 27.20
N ALA A 280 16.53 5.70 26.89
CA ALA A 280 15.56 5.89 25.81
C ALA A 280 16.12 5.52 24.42
N GLY A 281 17.39 5.86 24.13
CA GLY A 281 18.03 5.45 22.87
C GLY A 281 18.17 3.94 22.74
N LYS A 282 18.33 3.18 23.85
CA LYS A 282 18.29 1.72 23.81
C LYS A 282 16.89 1.21 23.46
N THR A 283 15.86 1.78 24.07
CA THR A 283 14.47 1.41 23.78
C THR A 283 14.12 1.70 22.31
N VAL A 284 14.43 2.88 21.79
CA VAL A 284 14.24 3.25 20.38
C VAL A 284 14.94 2.27 19.43
N LEU A 285 16.17 1.84 19.75
CA LEU A 285 16.89 0.89 18.91
C LEU A 285 16.19 -0.48 18.86
N PHE A 286 15.79 -1.04 20.01
CA PHE A 286 15.10 -2.34 20.03
C PHE A 286 13.72 -2.27 19.37
N SER A 287 12.99 -1.21 19.64
CA SER A 287 11.69 -0.88 19.10
C SER A 287 11.76 -0.76 17.57
N GLY A 288 12.60 0.10 17.04
CA GLY A 288 12.73 0.23 15.60
C GLY A 288 13.27 -1.04 14.92
N LEU A 289 14.15 -1.80 15.60
CA LEU A 289 14.60 -3.08 15.04
C LEU A 289 13.46 -4.09 14.93
N THR A 290 12.49 -4.08 15.87
CA THR A 290 11.29 -4.92 15.77
C THR A 290 10.47 -4.54 14.55
N VAL A 291 10.19 -3.25 14.35
CA VAL A 291 9.45 -2.76 13.18
C VAL A 291 10.19 -3.12 11.89
N ALA A 292 11.49 -2.88 11.82
CA ALA A 292 12.30 -3.21 10.64
C ALA A 292 12.26 -4.71 10.30
N LEU A 293 12.40 -5.59 11.30
CA LEU A 293 12.36 -7.04 11.08
C LEU A 293 10.99 -7.53 10.61
N VAL A 294 9.92 -6.90 11.08
CA VAL A 294 8.57 -7.19 10.59
C VAL A 294 8.42 -6.73 9.14
N LEU A 295 8.85 -5.51 8.80
CA LEU A 295 8.77 -5.00 7.42
C LEU A 295 9.64 -5.80 6.43
N VAL A 296 10.80 -6.32 6.87
CA VAL A 296 11.63 -7.23 6.05
C VAL A 296 10.85 -8.46 5.58
N SER A 297 9.81 -8.91 6.31
CA SER A 297 9.01 -10.06 5.88
C SER A 297 8.28 -9.83 4.53
N MET A 298 8.08 -8.59 4.12
CA MET A 298 7.49 -8.27 2.82
C MET A 298 8.38 -8.67 1.63
N VAL A 299 9.67 -8.91 1.84
CA VAL A 299 10.59 -9.42 0.79
C VAL A 299 10.24 -10.85 0.36
N PHE A 300 9.53 -11.61 1.18
CA PHE A 300 9.14 -12.99 0.83
C PHE A 300 8.00 -13.06 -0.18
N PHE A 301 7.26 -11.97 -0.39
CA PHE A 301 6.19 -11.91 -1.39
C PHE A 301 6.80 -11.70 -2.78
N PRO A 302 6.25 -12.36 -3.83
CA PRO A 302 6.77 -12.21 -5.19
C PRO A 302 6.52 -10.84 -5.81
N GLN A 303 5.46 -10.14 -5.38
CA GLN A 303 5.04 -8.84 -5.91
C GLN A 303 6.07 -7.75 -5.55
N TYR A 304 6.62 -7.04 -6.56
CA TYR A 304 7.56 -5.96 -6.28
C TYR A 304 6.90 -4.77 -5.55
N PHE A 305 5.59 -4.63 -5.64
CA PHE A 305 4.81 -3.70 -4.80
C PHE A 305 5.12 -3.91 -3.31
N LEU A 306 4.94 -5.15 -2.79
CA LEU A 306 5.20 -5.48 -1.38
C LEU A 306 6.70 -5.40 -1.03
N GLN A 307 7.57 -5.83 -1.93
CA GLN A 307 9.03 -5.72 -1.73
C GLN A 307 9.48 -4.26 -1.62
N SER A 308 8.86 -3.37 -2.39
CA SER A 308 9.10 -1.93 -2.33
C SER A 308 8.77 -1.34 -0.96
N PHE A 309 7.71 -1.81 -0.32
CA PHE A 309 7.36 -1.41 1.04
C PHE A 309 8.37 -1.92 2.07
N ALA A 310 8.97 -3.11 1.87
CA ALA A 310 10.07 -3.58 2.72
C ALA A 310 11.26 -2.64 2.64
N LEU A 311 11.70 -2.30 1.43
CA LEU A 311 12.83 -1.38 1.20
C LEU A 311 12.58 -0.01 1.83
N ALA A 312 11.44 0.59 1.49
CA ALA A 312 11.05 1.91 1.96
C ALA A 312 10.88 1.96 3.48
N GLY A 313 10.15 1.00 4.04
CA GLY A 313 9.86 0.94 5.47
C GLY A 313 11.10 0.71 6.32
N VAL A 314 12.00 -0.19 5.90
CA VAL A 314 13.28 -0.41 6.59
C VAL A 314 14.15 0.84 6.53
N ALA A 315 14.21 1.52 5.39
CA ALA A 315 14.94 2.78 5.25
C ALA A 315 14.42 3.84 6.23
N VAL A 316 13.09 4.04 6.27
CA VAL A 316 12.44 4.97 7.21
C VAL A 316 12.80 4.66 8.65
N VAL A 317 12.68 3.40 9.05
CA VAL A 317 12.99 2.98 10.43
C VAL A 317 14.43 3.26 10.78
N ILE A 318 15.39 2.97 9.89
CA ILE A 318 16.82 3.24 10.11
C ILE A 318 17.04 4.74 10.34
N PHE A 319 16.51 5.60 9.49
CA PHE A 319 16.69 7.04 9.63
C PHE A 319 15.95 7.61 10.84
N ALA A 320 14.78 7.09 11.20
CA ALA A 320 14.07 7.46 12.41
C ALA A 320 14.87 7.09 13.68
N ILE A 321 15.46 5.88 13.74
CA ILE A 321 16.34 5.47 14.83
C ILE A 321 17.56 6.38 14.91
N LEU A 322 18.26 6.62 13.80
CA LEU A 322 19.43 7.49 13.75
C LEU A 322 19.08 8.93 14.14
N GLY A 323 17.97 9.44 13.65
CA GLY A 323 17.46 10.75 14.01
C GLY A 323 17.17 10.88 15.50
N ALA A 324 16.36 9.97 16.03
CA ALA A 324 15.93 10.04 17.44
C ALA A 324 17.04 9.66 18.43
N ALA A 325 17.86 8.62 18.16
CA ALA A 325 18.86 8.15 19.09
C ALA A 325 20.22 8.87 19.00
N VAL A 326 20.48 9.60 17.90
CA VAL A 326 21.78 10.28 17.69
C VAL A 326 21.60 11.77 17.39
N ALA A 327 20.77 12.16 16.40
CA ALA A 327 20.62 13.57 16.03
C ALA A 327 19.91 14.40 17.10
N VAL A 328 18.77 13.93 17.63
CA VAL A 328 18.03 14.62 18.70
C VAL A 328 18.89 14.80 19.96
N PRO A 329 19.59 13.77 20.51
CA PRO A 329 20.51 13.97 21.61
C PRO A 329 21.64 14.98 21.33
N ALA A 330 22.17 15.00 20.10
CA ALA A 330 23.16 16.01 19.72
C ALA A 330 22.57 17.43 19.72
N MET A 331 21.32 17.60 19.23
CA MET A 331 20.60 18.87 19.31
C MET A 331 20.31 19.27 20.76
N LEU A 332 19.86 18.32 21.59
CA LEU A 332 19.60 18.55 23.02
C LEU A 332 20.85 18.97 23.78
N ASN A 333 22.03 18.42 23.42
CA ASN A 333 23.31 18.83 24.02
C ASN A 333 23.67 20.29 23.69
N LEU A 334 23.32 20.80 22.51
CA LEU A 334 23.57 22.18 22.11
C LEU A 334 22.49 23.15 22.63
N LEU A 335 21.24 22.72 22.66
CA LEU A 335 20.11 23.52 23.13
C LEU A 335 20.06 23.63 24.64
N GLY A 336 20.42 22.56 25.36
CA GLY A 336 20.29 22.50 26.81
C GLY A 336 18.88 22.87 27.27
N ASP A 337 18.78 23.79 28.23
CA ASP A 337 17.50 24.24 28.78
C ASP A 337 16.66 25.08 27.79
N ARG A 338 17.27 25.56 26.67
CA ARG A 338 16.57 26.26 25.59
C ARG A 338 15.57 25.37 24.85
N VAL A 339 15.64 24.04 25.00
CA VAL A 339 14.59 23.14 24.49
C VAL A 339 13.19 23.50 25.02
N ASN A 340 13.11 24.11 26.19
CA ASN A 340 11.88 24.59 26.79
C ASN A 340 11.58 26.07 26.49
N SER A 341 12.30 26.73 25.58
CA SER A 341 12.02 28.11 25.17
C SER A 341 10.77 28.20 24.30
N ILE A 342 10.21 29.41 24.17
CA ILE A 342 8.95 29.68 23.46
C ILE A 342 7.84 28.76 24.00
N ARG A 343 7.63 28.82 25.32
CA ARG A 343 6.54 28.07 25.98
C ARG A 343 5.19 28.65 25.61
N LEU A 344 4.40 27.88 24.87
CA LEU A 344 3.03 28.21 24.53
C LEU A 344 2.04 27.71 25.57
N ILE A 345 2.36 26.63 26.26
CA ILE A 345 1.53 26.03 27.30
C ILE A 345 2.32 25.97 28.61
N LYS A 346 1.87 26.68 29.62
CA LYS A 346 2.43 26.71 30.98
C LYS A 346 1.88 25.51 31.77
N ARG A 347 2.26 24.30 31.43
CA ARG A 347 1.88 23.07 32.14
C ARG A 347 3.09 22.49 32.84
N ASP A 348 2.90 21.96 34.05
CA ASP A 348 3.90 21.15 34.70
C ASP A 348 4.02 19.82 33.96
N LEU A 349 5.16 19.59 33.32
CA LEU A 349 5.47 18.39 32.53
C LEU A 349 6.17 17.31 33.37
N ALA A 350 6.41 17.56 34.65
CA ALA A 350 7.02 16.58 35.55
C ALA A 350 6.16 15.29 35.62
N PRO A 351 6.78 14.12 35.58
CA PRO A 351 6.05 12.87 35.73
C PRO A 351 5.40 12.82 37.11
N LYS A 352 4.09 12.55 37.14
CA LYS A 352 3.35 12.34 38.39
C LYS A 352 3.33 10.85 38.70
N ASP A 353 3.66 10.48 39.93
CA ASP A 353 3.64 9.08 40.36
C ASP A 353 2.23 8.57 40.71
N THR A 354 1.24 9.47 40.77
CA THR A 354 -0.17 9.15 41.04
C THR A 354 -1.09 9.77 39.97
N GLY A 355 -2.12 9.04 39.58
CA GLY A 355 -3.08 9.52 38.58
C GLY A 355 -4.08 8.47 38.11
N VAL A 356 -4.74 8.75 36.97
CA VAL A 356 -5.76 7.87 36.40
C VAL A 356 -5.17 6.52 35.99
N TRP A 357 -4.01 6.51 35.35
CA TRP A 357 -3.38 5.30 34.86
C TRP A 357 -2.90 4.38 35.99
N GLU A 358 -2.42 4.92 37.11
CA GLU A 358 -2.14 4.15 38.32
C GLU A 358 -3.42 3.50 38.86
N LYS A 359 -4.55 4.23 38.89
CA LYS A 359 -5.83 3.67 39.36
C LYS A 359 -6.30 2.54 38.46
N ILE A 360 -6.19 2.70 37.12
CA ILE A 360 -6.51 1.65 36.14
C ILE A 360 -5.63 0.43 36.38
N ALA A 361 -4.30 0.60 36.50
CA ALA A 361 -3.40 -0.51 36.77
C ALA A 361 -3.75 -1.27 38.05
N ARG A 362 -3.98 -0.55 39.17
CA ARG A 362 -4.36 -1.16 40.45
C ARG A 362 -5.73 -1.85 40.38
N PHE A 363 -6.70 -1.28 39.64
CA PHE A 363 -8.01 -1.91 39.43
C PHE A 363 -7.86 -3.22 38.65
N THR A 364 -7.11 -3.21 37.53
CA THR A 364 -6.84 -4.39 36.71
C THR A 364 -6.13 -5.49 37.52
N MET A 365 -5.09 -5.11 38.32
CA MET A 365 -4.37 -6.07 39.17
C MET A 365 -5.21 -6.63 40.33
N ARG A 366 -6.21 -5.87 40.82
CA ARG A 366 -7.15 -6.37 41.86
C ARG A 366 -8.20 -7.33 41.31
N ARG A 367 -8.55 -7.22 40.03
CA ARG A 367 -9.58 -8.03 39.37
C ARG A 367 -9.09 -8.60 38.02
N PRO A 368 -7.96 -9.37 38.01
CA PRO A 368 -7.31 -9.73 36.76
C PRO A 368 -8.18 -10.64 35.88
N LEU A 369 -8.86 -11.64 36.46
CA LEU A 369 -9.68 -12.59 35.68
C LEU A 369 -10.90 -11.94 35.04
N PRO A 370 -11.74 -11.16 35.74
CA PRO A 370 -12.85 -10.46 35.11
C PRO A 370 -12.41 -9.49 34.01
N VAL A 371 -11.34 -8.71 34.23
CA VAL A 371 -10.84 -7.77 33.23
C VAL A 371 -10.30 -8.50 32.01
N LEU A 372 -9.55 -9.60 32.22
CA LEU A 372 -9.07 -10.44 31.12
C LEU A 372 -10.22 -11.04 30.32
N PHE A 373 -11.23 -11.61 31.01
CA PHE A 373 -12.37 -12.24 30.36
C PHE A 373 -13.19 -11.24 29.52
N VAL A 374 -13.50 -10.06 30.07
CA VAL A 374 -14.23 -9.01 29.34
C VAL A 374 -13.40 -8.50 28.15
N GLY A 375 -12.09 -8.29 28.33
CA GLY A 375 -11.20 -7.85 27.27
C GLY A 375 -11.08 -8.90 26.14
N LEU A 376 -10.91 -10.17 26.49
CA LEU A 376 -10.86 -11.25 25.50
C LEU A 376 -12.20 -11.45 24.79
N LEU A 377 -13.32 -11.36 25.52
CA LEU A 377 -14.65 -11.48 24.92
C LEU A 377 -14.90 -10.34 23.91
N PHE A 378 -14.53 -9.12 24.27
CA PHE A 378 -14.62 -7.95 23.38
C PHE A 378 -13.75 -8.13 22.12
N LEU A 379 -12.48 -8.49 22.27
CA LEU A 379 -11.59 -8.76 21.13
C LEU A 379 -12.08 -9.94 20.28
N ALA A 380 -12.53 -11.02 20.90
CA ALA A 380 -13.06 -12.18 20.18
C ALA A 380 -14.34 -11.87 19.42
N SER A 381 -15.22 -11.01 19.95
CA SER A 381 -16.42 -10.57 19.23
C SER A 381 -16.09 -9.75 17.98
N LEU A 382 -15.11 -8.88 18.05
CA LEU A 382 -14.62 -8.13 16.87
C LEU A 382 -13.84 -9.05 15.92
N PHE A 383 -13.02 -9.94 16.45
CA PHE A 383 -12.30 -10.93 15.66
C PHE A 383 -13.23 -11.83 14.85
N SER A 384 -14.40 -12.19 15.41
CA SER A 384 -15.38 -13.03 14.70
C SER A 384 -15.89 -12.39 13.40
N LEU A 385 -15.86 -11.06 13.29
CA LEU A 385 -16.22 -10.35 12.05
C LEU A 385 -15.18 -10.58 10.94
N SER A 386 -13.93 -10.93 11.27
CA SER A 386 -12.90 -11.18 10.25
C SER A 386 -13.17 -12.44 9.42
N SER A 387 -14.01 -13.36 9.90
CA SER A 387 -14.41 -14.55 9.15
C SER A 387 -15.31 -14.25 7.93
N SER A 388 -15.88 -13.06 7.85
CA SER A 388 -16.70 -12.60 6.73
C SER A 388 -15.93 -11.67 5.76
N VAL A 389 -14.65 -11.45 6.00
CA VAL A 389 -13.83 -10.63 5.10
C VAL A 389 -13.53 -11.41 3.82
N VAL A 390 -13.90 -10.81 2.70
CA VAL A 390 -13.60 -11.31 1.36
C VAL A 390 -12.42 -10.52 0.82
N PHE A 391 -11.36 -11.23 0.48
CA PHE A 391 -10.16 -10.62 -0.09
C PHE A 391 -10.32 -10.46 -1.60
N GLY A 392 -9.82 -9.36 -2.13
CA GLY A 392 -9.92 -9.02 -3.53
C GLY A 392 -8.73 -8.20 -4.02
N GLN A 393 -8.88 -7.59 -5.16
CA GLN A 393 -7.95 -6.58 -5.68
C GLN A 393 -8.76 -5.35 -6.07
N SER A 394 -8.19 -4.17 -5.88
CA SER A 394 -8.79 -2.91 -6.30
C SER A 394 -8.95 -2.85 -7.82
N ASP A 395 -10.08 -2.37 -8.29
CA ASP A 395 -10.38 -2.12 -9.69
C ASP A 395 -10.97 -0.71 -9.86
N ASP A 396 -11.50 -0.39 -11.05
CA ASP A 396 -12.12 0.89 -11.35
C ASP A 396 -13.27 1.27 -10.40
N ARG A 397 -13.89 0.28 -9.71
CA ARG A 397 -14.99 0.52 -8.75
C ARG A 397 -14.55 1.25 -7.48
N VAL A 398 -13.25 1.39 -7.23
CA VAL A 398 -12.73 2.24 -6.13
C VAL A 398 -12.79 3.72 -6.47
N LEU A 399 -12.85 4.07 -7.76
CA LEU A 399 -12.99 5.44 -8.21
C LEU A 399 -14.37 6.01 -7.85
N PRO A 400 -14.51 7.33 -7.66
CA PRO A 400 -15.80 8.01 -7.56
C PRO A 400 -16.70 7.65 -8.76
N ALA A 401 -18.00 7.52 -8.51
CA ALA A 401 -18.96 7.11 -9.54
C ALA A 401 -19.05 8.08 -10.74
N ASP A 402 -18.67 9.33 -10.54
CA ASP A 402 -18.62 10.39 -11.54
C ASP A 402 -17.25 10.53 -12.23
N SER A 403 -16.27 9.71 -11.86
CA SER A 403 -14.96 9.68 -12.52
C SER A 403 -15.11 9.21 -13.98
N PRO A 404 -14.52 9.91 -14.96
CA PRO A 404 -14.65 9.54 -16.38
C PRO A 404 -14.24 8.09 -16.67
N ALA A 405 -13.14 7.62 -16.12
CA ALA A 405 -12.68 6.23 -16.28
C ALA A 405 -13.65 5.21 -15.68
N ARG A 406 -14.30 5.55 -14.54
CA ARG A 406 -15.33 4.73 -13.92
C ARG A 406 -16.58 4.67 -14.80
N VAL A 407 -17.06 5.80 -15.30
CA VAL A 407 -18.22 5.89 -16.20
C VAL A 407 -17.97 5.06 -17.45
N ALA A 408 -16.78 5.18 -18.05
CA ALA A 408 -16.41 4.40 -19.23
C ALA A 408 -16.43 2.88 -18.96
N SER A 409 -15.89 2.45 -17.82
CA SER A 409 -15.87 1.03 -17.42
C SER A 409 -17.27 0.50 -17.11
N ASP A 410 -18.14 1.32 -16.50
CA ASP A 410 -19.53 0.96 -16.24
C ASP A 410 -20.33 0.83 -17.56
N LEU A 411 -20.12 1.72 -18.53
CA LEU A 411 -20.71 1.61 -19.87
C LEU A 411 -20.32 0.30 -20.58
N LEU A 412 -19.05 -0.10 -20.48
CA LEU A 412 -18.60 -1.39 -21.03
C LEU A 412 -19.31 -2.57 -20.35
N ARG A 413 -19.47 -2.54 -19.04
CA ARG A 413 -20.14 -3.61 -18.28
C ARG A 413 -21.65 -3.71 -18.54
N GLU A 414 -22.30 -2.56 -18.76
CA GLU A 414 -23.76 -2.50 -18.85
C GLU A 414 -24.30 -2.65 -20.29
N ARG A 415 -23.50 -2.29 -21.30
CA ARG A 415 -24.01 -2.16 -22.69
C ARG A 415 -23.42 -3.15 -23.67
N PHE A 416 -22.43 -3.97 -23.27
CA PHE A 416 -21.82 -4.99 -24.13
C PHE A 416 -22.08 -6.39 -23.57
N GLU A 417 -22.38 -7.36 -24.45
CA GLU A 417 -22.50 -8.77 -24.09
C GLU A 417 -21.11 -9.38 -23.85
N GLY A 418 -21.00 -10.17 -22.78
CA GLY A 418 -19.75 -10.83 -22.41
C GLY A 418 -18.66 -9.88 -21.92
N ARG A 419 -17.51 -10.42 -21.56
CA ARG A 419 -16.34 -9.67 -21.13
C ARG A 419 -15.31 -9.55 -22.26
N GLU A 420 -15.74 -9.01 -23.39
CA GLU A 420 -14.89 -8.86 -24.60
C GLU A 420 -13.62 -8.04 -24.33
N THR A 421 -13.69 -7.09 -23.41
CA THR A 421 -12.57 -6.23 -23.00
C THR A 421 -11.63 -6.88 -22.00
N SER A 422 -11.98 -8.06 -21.48
CA SER A 422 -11.17 -8.84 -20.53
C SER A 422 -11.19 -10.32 -20.88
N PRO A 423 -10.72 -10.72 -22.06
CA PRO A 423 -10.70 -12.10 -22.48
C PRO A 423 -9.78 -12.94 -21.59
N ILE A 424 -10.07 -14.22 -21.49
CA ILE A 424 -9.09 -15.20 -21.04
C ILE A 424 -8.16 -15.45 -22.21
N GLU A 425 -6.91 -15.05 -22.09
CA GLU A 425 -5.90 -15.21 -23.13
C GLU A 425 -5.22 -16.58 -22.98
N ILE A 426 -5.23 -17.36 -24.03
CA ILE A 426 -4.68 -18.70 -24.03
C ILE A 426 -3.63 -18.80 -25.11
N LEU A 427 -2.45 -19.24 -24.74
CA LEU A 427 -1.39 -19.64 -25.69
C LEU A 427 -1.28 -21.15 -25.67
N VAL A 428 -1.37 -21.79 -26.85
CA VAL A 428 -1.30 -23.24 -26.98
C VAL A 428 -0.30 -23.65 -28.05
N LYS A 429 0.49 -24.68 -27.76
CA LYS A 429 1.38 -25.37 -28.71
C LYS A 429 0.81 -26.73 -29.04
N GLY A 430 0.83 -27.09 -30.31
CA GLY A 430 0.37 -28.41 -30.80
C GLY A 430 0.16 -28.40 -32.30
N THR A 431 -0.23 -29.54 -32.83
CA THR A 431 -0.68 -29.64 -34.22
C THR A 431 -2.05 -28.98 -34.40
N ASP A 432 -2.40 -28.62 -35.64
CA ASP A 432 -3.72 -27.99 -35.94
C ASP A 432 -4.90 -28.84 -35.43
N GLU A 433 -4.78 -30.17 -35.46
CA GLU A 433 -5.81 -31.09 -34.95
C GLU A 433 -5.93 -30.99 -33.43
N GLN A 434 -4.81 -30.99 -32.71
CA GLN A 434 -4.77 -30.86 -31.25
C GLN A 434 -5.27 -29.49 -30.78
N VAL A 435 -4.91 -28.42 -31.49
CA VAL A 435 -5.38 -27.06 -31.18
C VAL A 435 -6.90 -26.94 -31.37
N ASN A 436 -7.44 -27.52 -32.46
CA ASN A 436 -8.89 -27.51 -32.68
C ASN A 436 -9.65 -28.31 -31.61
N GLU A 437 -9.15 -29.48 -31.22
CA GLU A 437 -9.73 -30.28 -30.15
C GLU A 437 -9.66 -29.52 -28.80
N PHE A 438 -8.55 -28.84 -28.53
CA PHE A 438 -8.41 -27.98 -27.35
C PHE A 438 -9.45 -26.86 -27.34
N ILE A 439 -9.68 -26.19 -28.48
CA ILE A 439 -10.69 -25.13 -28.61
C ILE A 439 -12.08 -25.66 -28.29
N ASP A 440 -12.44 -26.84 -28.82
CA ASP A 440 -13.73 -27.46 -28.55
C ASP A 440 -13.90 -27.78 -27.07
N VAL A 441 -12.84 -28.30 -26.39
CA VAL A 441 -12.87 -28.57 -24.96
C VAL A 441 -13.01 -27.28 -24.13
N VAL A 442 -12.34 -26.19 -24.52
CA VAL A 442 -12.48 -24.88 -23.85
C VAL A 442 -13.88 -24.30 -24.08
N ALA A 443 -14.40 -24.41 -25.30
CA ALA A 443 -15.73 -23.88 -25.64
C ALA A 443 -16.87 -24.60 -24.90
N ASP A 444 -16.68 -25.88 -24.56
CA ASP A 444 -17.64 -26.66 -23.77
C ASP A 444 -17.60 -26.38 -22.26
N GLN A 445 -16.64 -25.55 -21.79
CA GLN A 445 -16.58 -25.18 -20.38
C GLN A 445 -17.74 -24.25 -20.00
N GLN A 446 -18.21 -24.39 -18.75
CA GLN A 446 -19.30 -23.57 -18.22
C GLN A 446 -18.93 -22.08 -18.26
N ASP A 447 -19.90 -21.23 -18.60
CA ASP A 447 -19.80 -19.78 -18.64
C ASP A 447 -18.79 -19.25 -19.68
N ILE A 448 -18.28 -20.08 -20.59
CA ILE A 448 -17.57 -19.67 -21.80
C ILE A 448 -18.60 -19.39 -22.91
N VAL A 449 -18.64 -18.16 -23.36
CA VAL A 449 -19.57 -17.67 -24.39
C VAL A 449 -19.03 -17.95 -25.79
N ARG A 450 -17.74 -17.73 -25.97
CA ARG A 450 -17.09 -17.84 -27.27
C ARG A 450 -15.60 -18.11 -27.14
N VAL A 451 -15.07 -18.89 -28.04
CA VAL A 451 -13.63 -19.11 -28.21
C VAL A 451 -13.24 -18.77 -29.64
N ALA A 452 -12.16 -18.02 -29.82
CA ALA A 452 -11.70 -17.61 -31.14
C ALA A 452 -10.17 -17.62 -31.22
N ILE A 453 -9.65 -18.14 -32.33
CA ILE A 453 -8.23 -17.96 -32.66
C ILE A 453 -8.01 -16.51 -33.06
N VAL A 454 -7.01 -15.88 -32.49
CA VAL A 454 -6.58 -14.54 -32.86
C VAL A 454 -5.54 -14.65 -33.97
N PRO A 455 -5.83 -14.13 -35.18
CA PRO A 455 -4.87 -14.16 -36.26
C PRO A 455 -3.61 -13.38 -35.91
N THR A 456 -2.45 -13.93 -36.20
CA THR A 456 -1.16 -13.30 -35.98
C THR A 456 -0.44 -13.08 -37.31
N GLN A 457 0.36 -12.01 -37.41
CA GLN A 457 1.14 -11.71 -38.62
C GLN A 457 2.48 -12.42 -38.66
N GLU A 458 2.97 -12.89 -37.51
CA GLU A 458 4.25 -13.57 -37.36
C GLU A 458 4.08 -15.08 -37.23
N GLU A 459 5.01 -15.86 -37.79
CA GLU A 459 5.06 -17.31 -37.60
C GLU A 459 5.59 -17.60 -36.19
N SER A 460 4.74 -18.11 -35.32
CA SER A 460 5.08 -18.57 -33.97
C SER A 460 4.71 -20.03 -33.79
N GLU A 461 5.41 -20.72 -32.90
CA GLU A 461 5.02 -22.07 -32.46
C GLU A 461 3.78 -22.06 -31.55
N TRP A 462 3.37 -20.88 -31.07
CA TRP A 462 2.20 -20.67 -30.24
C TRP A 462 1.01 -20.21 -31.08
N VAL A 463 -0.15 -20.78 -30.80
CA VAL A 463 -1.44 -20.29 -31.31
C VAL A 463 -2.09 -19.47 -30.21
N ARG A 464 -2.47 -18.23 -30.54
CA ARG A 464 -3.18 -17.33 -29.61
C ARG A 464 -4.68 -17.56 -29.73
N ILE A 465 -5.33 -17.79 -28.60
CA ILE A 465 -6.77 -18.02 -28.47
C ILE A 465 -7.33 -17.06 -27.43
N ASN A 466 -8.44 -16.42 -27.73
CA ASN A 466 -9.23 -15.66 -26.77
C ASN A 466 -10.50 -16.42 -26.43
N ALA A 467 -10.71 -16.70 -25.14
CA ALA A 467 -11.94 -17.24 -24.62
C ALA A 467 -12.71 -16.12 -23.88
N ILE A 468 -13.93 -15.86 -24.32
CA ILE A 468 -14.81 -14.86 -23.73
C ILE A 468 -15.72 -15.53 -22.72
N THR A 469 -15.82 -14.97 -21.53
CA THR A 469 -16.63 -15.46 -20.43
C THR A 469 -17.66 -14.39 -20.00
N ASP A 470 -18.79 -14.82 -19.43
CA ASP A 470 -19.76 -13.94 -18.78
C ASP A 470 -19.39 -13.65 -17.32
N LEU A 471 -18.45 -14.40 -16.76
CA LEU A 471 -18.04 -14.22 -15.37
C LEU A 471 -17.18 -12.96 -15.19
N GLU A 472 -17.38 -12.28 -14.08
CA GLU A 472 -16.49 -11.21 -13.66
C GLU A 472 -15.09 -11.78 -13.37
N PRO A 473 -14.02 -11.33 -14.03
CA PRO A 473 -12.69 -11.94 -13.90
C PRO A 473 -12.14 -12.00 -12.47
N ARG A 474 -12.60 -11.09 -11.61
CA ARG A 474 -12.16 -11.00 -10.19
C ARG A 474 -13.18 -11.56 -9.19
N SER A 475 -14.27 -12.13 -9.68
CA SER A 475 -15.24 -12.84 -8.83
C SER A 475 -14.68 -14.19 -8.38
N PRO A 476 -15.17 -14.78 -7.29
CA PRO A 476 -14.81 -16.14 -6.89
C PRO A 476 -15.03 -17.17 -8.01
N GLU A 477 -16.11 -17.04 -8.76
CA GLU A 477 -16.47 -17.90 -9.87
C GLU A 477 -15.49 -17.74 -11.05
N GLY A 478 -15.06 -16.49 -11.35
CA GLY A 478 -14.05 -16.21 -12.37
C GLY A 478 -12.68 -16.80 -12.03
N LEU A 479 -12.30 -16.76 -10.75
CA LEU A 479 -11.07 -17.41 -10.25
C LEU A 479 -11.16 -18.94 -10.37
N GLU A 480 -12.28 -19.54 -10.00
CA GLU A 480 -12.51 -20.98 -10.12
C GLU A 480 -12.46 -21.40 -11.60
N GLN A 481 -12.98 -20.59 -12.53
CA GLN A 481 -12.92 -20.85 -13.97
C GLN A 481 -11.47 -20.88 -14.47
N VAL A 482 -10.61 -19.93 -14.08
CA VAL A 482 -9.19 -19.95 -14.45
C VAL A 482 -8.50 -21.21 -13.94
N VAL A 483 -8.77 -21.60 -12.68
CA VAL A 483 -8.20 -22.82 -12.11
C VAL A 483 -8.70 -24.07 -12.84
N ALA A 484 -9.98 -24.12 -13.21
CA ALA A 484 -10.56 -25.21 -13.99
C ALA A 484 -9.92 -25.30 -15.37
N LEU A 485 -9.75 -24.20 -16.08
CA LEU A 485 -9.09 -24.17 -17.39
C LEU A 485 -7.64 -24.63 -17.34
N ARG A 486 -6.89 -24.32 -16.28
CA ARG A 486 -5.51 -24.81 -16.09
C ARG A 486 -5.42 -26.29 -15.75
N SER A 487 -6.52 -26.91 -15.33
CA SER A 487 -6.59 -28.32 -14.96
C SER A 487 -7.19 -29.21 -16.04
N LEU A 488 -7.38 -28.71 -17.26
CA LEU A 488 -7.92 -29.49 -18.37
C LEU A 488 -6.95 -30.63 -18.72
N ASP A 489 -7.49 -31.84 -18.87
CA ASP A 489 -6.77 -33.01 -19.36
C ASP A 489 -6.91 -33.06 -20.89
N VAL A 490 -5.92 -32.53 -21.59
CA VAL A 490 -5.91 -32.32 -23.04
C VAL A 490 -4.60 -32.79 -23.66
N GLU A 491 -4.67 -33.31 -24.87
CA GLU A 491 -3.49 -33.82 -25.62
C GLU A 491 -2.87 -32.68 -26.48
N VAL A 492 -2.26 -31.69 -25.85
CA VAL A 492 -1.46 -30.63 -26.49
C VAL A 492 -0.03 -30.63 -25.94
N ASP A 493 0.93 -30.10 -26.68
CA ASP A 493 2.31 -30.05 -26.21
C ASP A 493 2.47 -29.18 -24.97
N GLN A 494 1.85 -28.01 -24.98
CA GLN A 494 1.81 -27.07 -23.87
C GLN A 494 0.68 -26.06 -24.06
N TYR A 495 0.08 -25.61 -22.97
CA TYR A 495 -0.81 -24.44 -22.98
C TYR A 495 -0.60 -23.59 -21.74
N LEU A 496 -0.87 -22.30 -21.84
CA LEU A 496 -0.75 -21.29 -20.79
C LEU A 496 -2.00 -20.44 -20.77
N ILE A 497 -2.47 -20.09 -19.57
CA ILE A 497 -3.66 -19.27 -19.36
C ILE A 497 -3.25 -17.92 -18.80
N GLY A 498 -3.57 -16.85 -19.53
CA GLY A 498 -3.37 -15.44 -19.18
C GLY A 498 -4.66 -14.63 -19.18
N GLY A 499 -4.52 -13.32 -19.31
CA GLY A 499 -5.60 -12.35 -19.22
C GLY A 499 -5.88 -11.91 -17.77
N GLY A 500 -6.77 -10.94 -17.60
CA GLY A 500 -7.01 -10.25 -16.34
C GLY A 500 -7.40 -11.15 -15.16
N GLY A 501 -8.23 -12.17 -15.40
CA GLY A 501 -8.63 -13.14 -14.38
C GLY A 501 -7.48 -14.04 -13.93
N ALA A 502 -6.65 -14.50 -14.88
CA ALA A 502 -5.47 -15.31 -14.57
C ALA A 502 -4.41 -14.50 -13.82
N TYR A 503 -4.15 -13.27 -14.25
CA TYR A 503 -3.25 -12.33 -13.56
C TYR A 503 -3.66 -12.14 -12.09
N TYR A 504 -4.96 -11.91 -11.86
CA TYR A 504 -5.49 -11.75 -10.50
C TYR A 504 -5.35 -13.05 -9.68
N THR A 505 -5.69 -14.20 -10.26
CA THR A 505 -5.55 -15.53 -9.62
C THR A 505 -4.10 -15.76 -9.19
N ASP A 506 -3.14 -15.50 -10.07
CA ASP A 506 -1.73 -15.70 -9.82
C ASP A 506 -1.16 -14.76 -8.75
N SER A 507 -1.63 -13.51 -8.75
CA SER A 507 -1.28 -12.54 -7.71
C SER A 507 -1.75 -13.02 -6.33
N GLN A 508 -3.01 -13.47 -6.21
CA GLN A 508 -3.56 -14.00 -4.96
C GLN A 508 -2.84 -15.27 -4.50
N GLN A 509 -2.57 -16.20 -5.40
CA GLN A 509 -1.81 -17.42 -5.09
C GLN A 509 -0.38 -17.11 -4.63
N GLY A 510 0.28 -16.13 -5.25
CA GLY A 510 1.61 -15.68 -4.85
C GLY A 510 1.63 -15.15 -3.41
N ILE A 511 0.61 -14.39 -3.02
CA ILE A 511 0.46 -13.91 -1.64
C ILE A 511 0.18 -15.08 -0.69
N GLU A 512 -0.75 -15.97 -1.04
CA GLU A 512 -1.12 -17.10 -0.20
C GLU A 512 0.08 -18.02 0.08
N GLN A 513 0.89 -18.31 -0.92
CA GLN A 513 2.09 -19.16 -0.79
C GLN A 513 3.19 -18.49 0.05
N ALA A 514 3.35 -17.17 -0.03
CA ALA A 514 4.36 -16.43 0.71
C ALA A 514 3.96 -16.17 2.19
N LEU A 515 2.66 -16.07 2.47
CA LEU A 515 2.12 -15.70 3.78
C LEU A 515 2.63 -16.57 4.94
N PRO A 516 2.68 -17.93 4.86
CA PRO A 516 3.19 -18.76 5.95
C PRO A 516 4.66 -18.49 6.27
N ILE A 517 5.49 -18.25 5.25
CA ILE A 517 6.92 -17.96 5.41
C ILE A 517 7.10 -16.59 6.06
N ALA A 518 6.38 -15.58 5.59
CA ALA A 518 6.39 -14.24 6.15
C ALA A 518 5.91 -14.24 7.63
N ALA A 519 4.82 -14.94 7.92
CA ALA A 519 4.30 -15.09 9.29
C ALA A 519 5.29 -15.80 10.22
N LEU A 520 5.93 -16.87 9.75
CA LEU A 520 6.96 -17.58 10.50
C LEU A 520 8.17 -16.69 10.80
N TRP A 521 8.62 -15.91 9.81
CA TRP A 521 9.69 -14.93 9.99
C TRP A 521 9.32 -13.88 11.05
N VAL A 522 8.13 -13.29 10.96
CA VAL A 522 7.63 -12.31 11.92
C VAL A 522 7.56 -12.91 13.32
N PHE A 523 7.04 -14.14 13.45
CA PHE A 523 6.97 -14.85 14.73
C PHE A 523 8.36 -15.07 15.33
N ILE A 524 9.29 -15.67 14.59
CA ILE A 524 10.64 -16.01 15.08
C ILE A 524 11.43 -14.75 15.40
N SER A 525 11.47 -13.78 14.49
CA SER A 525 12.27 -12.57 14.67
C SER A 525 11.78 -11.74 15.86
N THR A 526 10.48 -11.56 16.00
CA THR A 526 9.85 -10.85 17.11
C THR A 526 10.05 -11.61 18.43
N PHE A 527 9.86 -12.92 18.43
CA PHE A 527 10.07 -13.74 19.61
C PHE A 527 11.52 -13.64 20.13
N ILE A 528 12.50 -13.80 19.26
CA ILE A 528 13.92 -13.69 19.61
C ILE A 528 14.24 -12.30 20.17
N LEU A 529 13.79 -11.25 19.50
CA LEU A 529 14.11 -9.88 19.88
C LEU A 529 13.50 -9.51 21.24
N LEU A 530 12.22 -9.87 21.46
CA LEU A 530 11.55 -9.66 22.73
C LEU A 530 12.18 -10.51 23.86
N PHE A 531 12.59 -11.74 23.55
CA PHE A 531 13.31 -12.60 24.50
C PHE A 531 14.65 -11.96 24.92
N LEU A 532 15.43 -11.47 23.96
CA LEU A 532 16.70 -10.77 24.24
C LEU A 532 16.51 -9.49 25.06
N PHE A 533 15.38 -8.81 24.87
CA PHE A 533 15.07 -7.59 25.61
C PHE A 533 14.58 -7.87 27.04
N THR A 534 13.68 -8.86 27.21
CA THR A 534 12.99 -9.13 28.48
C THR A 534 13.66 -10.19 29.32
N GLY A 535 14.35 -11.16 28.71
CA GLY A 535 14.88 -12.37 29.35
C GLY A 535 13.79 -13.38 29.73
N SER A 536 12.57 -13.26 29.19
CA SER A 536 11.42 -14.12 29.48
C SER A 536 10.93 -14.81 28.21
N LEU A 537 10.55 -16.08 28.30
CA LEU A 537 9.91 -16.83 27.21
C LEU A 537 8.40 -16.56 27.12
N ILE A 538 7.76 -16.27 28.25
CA ILE A 538 6.30 -16.09 28.33
C ILE A 538 5.87 -14.73 27.77
N LEU A 539 6.66 -13.67 28.04
CA LEU A 539 6.29 -12.32 27.60
C LEU A 539 6.21 -12.19 26.06
N PRO A 540 7.19 -12.69 25.27
CA PRO A 540 7.07 -12.69 23.81
C PRO A 540 5.85 -13.46 23.30
N LEU A 541 5.60 -14.65 23.83
CA LEU A 541 4.46 -15.46 23.41
C LEU A 541 3.12 -14.76 23.67
N LYS A 542 2.97 -14.20 24.88
CA LYS A 542 1.80 -13.38 25.25
C LYS A 542 1.62 -12.19 24.29
N ALA A 543 2.69 -11.48 24.00
CA ALA A 543 2.70 -10.33 23.13
C ALA A 543 2.21 -10.68 21.72
N ILE A 544 2.76 -11.73 21.12
CA ILE A 544 2.38 -12.19 19.78
C ILE A 544 0.90 -12.61 19.74
N VAL A 545 0.44 -13.41 20.73
CA VAL A 545 -0.97 -13.84 20.79
C VAL A 545 -1.93 -12.66 20.89
N LEU A 546 -1.62 -11.67 21.75
CA LEU A 546 -2.47 -10.48 21.87
C LEU A 546 -2.47 -9.63 20.61
N ASN A 547 -1.34 -9.52 19.91
CA ASN A 547 -1.26 -8.81 18.65
C ASN A 547 -2.08 -9.50 17.55
N VAL A 548 -1.99 -10.81 17.41
CA VAL A 548 -2.82 -11.56 16.45
C VAL A 548 -4.31 -11.35 16.72
N LEU A 549 -4.73 -11.42 17.99
CA LEU A 549 -6.13 -11.16 18.37
C LEU A 549 -6.55 -9.71 18.07
N SER A 550 -5.67 -8.74 18.34
CA SER A 550 -5.96 -7.33 18.08
C SER A 550 -6.04 -7.04 16.58
N LEU A 551 -5.12 -7.60 15.79
CA LEU A 551 -5.14 -7.45 14.32
C LEU A 551 -6.39 -8.08 13.71
N GLY A 552 -6.75 -9.30 14.11
CA GLY A 552 -7.98 -9.92 13.63
C GLY A 552 -9.23 -9.11 13.99
N ALA A 553 -9.26 -8.51 15.19
CA ALA A 553 -10.35 -7.60 15.58
C ALA A 553 -10.37 -6.33 14.70
N VAL A 554 -9.22 -5.76 14.37
CA VAL A 554 -9.11 -4.59 13.47
C VAL A 554 -9.56 -4.97 12.06
N PHE A 555 -9.13 -6.11 11.50
CA PHE A 555 -9.57 -6.55 10.17
C PHE A 555 -11.05 -6.88 10.13
N GLY A 556 -11.60 -7.49 11.18
CA GLY A 556 -13.04 -7.68 11.31
C GLY A 556 -13.80 -6.35 11.24
N LEU A 557 -13.29 -5.34 11.93
CA LEU A 557 -13.89 -4.01 11.92
C LEU A 557 -13.74 -3.31 10.56
N ILE A 558 -12.58 -3.41 9.90
CA ILE A 558 -12.34 -2.87 8.56
C ILE A 558 -13.30 -3.51 7.55
N GLY A 559 -13.43 -4.85 7.54
CA GLY A 559 -14.38 -5.55 6.68
C GLY A 559 -15.83 -5.13 6.95
N TRP A 560 -16.23 -5.04 8.21
CA TRP A 560 -17.56 -4.59 8.58
C TRP A 560 -17.86 -3.16 8.12
N ILE A 561 -16.90 -2.26 8.24
CA ILE A 561 -17.06 -0.85 7.79
C ILE A 561 -17.01 -0.78 6.27
N PHE A 562 -15.89 -1.16 5.65
CA PHE A 562 -15.61 -0.81 4.25
C PHE A 562 -16.15 -1.83 3.25
N GLN A 563 -16.11 -3.13 3.56
CA GLN A 563 -16.65 -4.16 2.67
C GLN A 563 -18.17 -4.16 2.68
N ASN A 564 -18.81 -3.97 3.87
CA ASN A 564 -20.26 -4.02 4.01
C ASN A 564 -20.91 -2.63 3.90
N GLY A 565 -20.15 -1.54 3.84
CA GLY A 565 -20.65 -0.18 3.72
C GLY A 565 -21.26 0.39 5.01
N GLU A 566 -20.89 -0.14 6.16
CA GLU A 566 -21.41 0.32 7.44
C GLU A 566 -20.74 1.65 7.87
N LEU A 567 -21.41 2.42 8.69
CA LEU A 567 -20.94 3.71 9.21
C LEU A 567 -20.70 4.81 8.14
N GLN A 568 -21.18 4.70 6.91
CA GLN A 568 -21.10 5.78 5.90
C GLN A 568 -21.69 7.10 6.44
N TRP A 569 -22.76 7.04 7.26
CA TRP A 569 -23.37 8.19 7.92
C TRP A 569 -22.42 8.97 8.85
N LEU A 570 -21.34 8.35 9.33
CA LEU A 570 -20.35 8.93 10.25
C LEU A 570 -19.06 9.33 9.51
N ILE A 571 -18.60 8.49 8.58
CA ILE A 571 -17.29 8.60 7.94
C ILE A 571 -17.40 9.43 6.64
N GLY A 572 -18.57 9.41 5.99
CA GLY A 572 -18.82 9.97 4.68
C GLY A 572 -19.11 8.88 3.65
N GLU A 573 -19.56 9.27 2.47
CA GLU A 573 -19.82 8.36 1.36
C GLU A 573 -18.51 7.84 0.77
N TYR A 574 -18.46 6.55 0.50
CA TYR A 574 -17.36 5.85 -0.20
C TYR A 574 -17.91 4.68 -1.01
N SER A 575 -17.18 4.27 -2.04
CA SER A 575 -17.56 3.13 -2.88
C SER A 575 -17.41 1.81 -2.14
N VAL A 576 -18.46 0.98 -2.18
CA VAL A 576 -18.47 -0.35 -1.57
C VAL A 576 -18.21 -1.37 -2.68
N THR A 577 -17.03 -1.98 -2.67
CA THR A 577 -16.62 -2.95 -3.69
C THR A 577 -16.96 -4.39 -3.33
N GLY A 578 -17.41 -4.64 -2.09
CA GLY A 578 -17.70 -5.97 -1.56
C GLY A 578 -16.46 -6.79 -1.18
N THR A 579 -15.27 -6.29 -1.42
CA THR A 579 -13.98 -6.95 -1.11
C THR A 579 -13.01 -5.96 -0.47
N ILE A 580 -11.98 -6.49 0.19
CA ILE A 580 -10.85 -5.70 0.71
C ILE A 580 -9.59 -6.11 -0.06
N ASP A 581 -8.82 -5.12 -0.51
CA ASP A 581 -7.59 -5.37 -1.25
C ASP A 581 -6.57 -6.19 -0.43
N THR A 582 -6.18 -7.34 -0.95
CA THR A 582 -5.32 -8.32 -0.26
C THR A 582 -3.93 -7.74 0.04
N SER A 583 -3.34 -7.02 -0.91
CA SER A 583 -2.00 -6.43 -0.76
C SER A 583 -2.00 -5.36 0.34
N SER A 584 -3.04 -4.53 0.37
CA SER A 584 -3.26 -3.52 1.42
C SER A 584 -3.45 -4.17 2.80
N VAL A 585 -4.18 -5.28 2.88
CA VAL A 585 -4.35 -6.03 4.14
C VAL A 585 -3.02 -6.56 4.65
N VAL A 586 -2.20 -7.16 3.78
CA VAL A 586 -0.86 -7.65 4.16
C VAL A 586 0.00 -6.50 4.66
N MET A 587 0.03 -5.38 3.95
CA MET A 587 0.77 -4.19 4.34
C MET A 587 0.32 -3.67 5.71
N ILE A 588 -0.99 -3.44 5.88
CA ILE A 588 -1.58 -2.93 7.14
C ILE A 588 -1.29 -3.91 8.28
N ALA A 589 -1.43 -5.23 8.06
CA ALA A 589 -1.13 -6.24 9.07
C ALA A 589 0.29 -6.12 9.59
N LEU A 590 1.27 -6.05 8.69
CA LEU A 590 2.68 -6.02 9.05
C LEU A 590 3.08 -4.69 9.69
N VAL A 591 2.62 -3.57 9.15
CA VAL A 591 2.87 -2.24 9.74
C VAL A 591 2.25 -2.14 11.13
N ALA A 592 0.97 -2.48 11.28
CA ALA A 592 0.25 -2.40 12.55
C ALA A 592 0.81 -3.38 13.59
N PHE A 593 1.23 -4.60 13.18
CA PHE A 593 1.93 -5.54 14.06
C PHE A 593 3.24 -4.96 14.58
N GLY A 594 4.06 -4.38 13.68
CA GLY A 594 5.32 -3.76 14.05
C GLY A 594 5.15 -2.60 15.05
N LEU A 595 4.22 -1.68 14.76
CA LEU A 595 3.91 -0.53 15.61
C LEU A 595 3.30 -0.95 16.96
N SER A 596 2.43 -1.95 16.97
CA SER A 596 1.86 -2.46 18.24
C SER A 596 2.92 -3.04 19.17
N MET A 597 3.88 -3.80 18.61
CA MET A 597 5.02 -4.32 19.35
C MET A 597 5.90 -3.23 19.95
N ASP A 598 6.03 -2.12 19.26
CA ASP A 598 6.79 -0.96 19.66
C ASP A 598 6.29 -0.38 20.99
N TYR A 599 5.00 -0.15 21.08
CA TYR A 599 4.37 0.37 22.29
C TYR A 599 4.39 -0.65 23.45
N GLU A 600 4.29 -1.95 23.16
CA GLU A 600 4.44 -2.98 24.19
C GLU A 600 5.85 -2.99 24.77
N LEU A 601 6.89 -2.93 23.92
CA LEU A 601 8.28 -2.80 24.35
C LEU A 601 8.51 -1.56 25.21
N PHE A 602 7.92 -0.42 24.82
CA PHE A 602 8.02 0.80 25.58
C PHE A 602 7.42 0.66 26.98
N LEU A 603 6.21 0.11 27.10
CA LEU A 603 5.55 -0.12 28.37
C LEU A 603 6.37 -1.10 29.25
N LEU A 604 6.82 -2.22 28.68
CA LEU A 604 7.64 -3.21 29.37
C LEU A 604 8.97 -2.63 29.85
N SER A 605 9.59 -1.75 29.03
CA SER A 605 10.83 -1.04 29.41
C SER A 605 10.63 -0.20 30.68
N ARG A 606 9.52 0.55 30.75
CA ARG A 606 9.17 1.38 31.91
C ARG A 606 8.86 0.55 33.17
N ILE A 607 8.14 -0.56 33.02
CA ILE A 607 7.85 -1.48 34.11
C ILE A 607 9.16 -2.10 34.66
N LYS A 608 10.02 -2.55 33.72
CA LYS A 608 11.33 -3.14 34.09
C LYS A 608 12.23 -2.15 34.81
N GLU A 609 12.28 -0.88 34.34
CA GLU A 609 13.04 0.19 35.00
C GLU A 609 12.63 0.35 36.47
N GLN A 610 11.34 0.29 36.81
CA GLN A 610 10.85 0.37 38.18
C GLN A 610 11.16 -0.90 38.97
N HIS A 611 11.08 -2.06 38.33
CA HIS A 611 11.44 -3.33 38.99
C HIS A 611 12.93 -3.39 39.33
N ASP A 612 13.79 -2.99 38.40
CA ASP A 612 15.24 -2.94 38.59
C ASP A 612 15.66 -1.87 39.64
N ALA A 613 14.83 -0.85 39.87
CA ALA A 613 14.97 0.13 40.93
C ALA A 613 14.55 -0.41 42.31
N GLY A 614 14.11 -1.69 42.43
CA GLY A 614 13.77 -2.37 43.67
C GLY A 614 12.32 -2.31 44.12
N PHE A 615 11.41 -1.79 43.29
CA PHE A 615 9.97 -1.84 43.58
C PHE A 615 9.41 -3.26 43.38
N ASN A 616 8.43 -3.62 44.20
CA ASN A 616 7.71 -4.89 44.00
C ASN A 616 6.88 -4.86 42.68
N THR A 617 6.48 -6.03 42.20
CA THR A 617 5.78 -6.19 40.92
C THR A 617 4.55 -5.28 40.79
N VAL A 618 3.71 -5.19 41.83
CA VAL A 618 2.48 -4.37 41.81
C VAL A 618 2.80 -2.88 41.64
N ASN A 619 3.78 -2.37 42.37
CA ASN A 619 4.18 -0.98 42.25
C ASN A 619 4.96 -0.70 40.96
N SER A 620 5.77 -1.64 40.49
CA SER A 620 6.46 -1.51 39.20
C SER A 620 5.49 -1.38 38.04
N VAL A 621 4.45 -2.20 38.01
CA VAL A 621 3.39 -2.13 36.99
C VAL A 621 2.60 -0.82 37.14
N ALA A 622 2.18 -0.45 38.34
CA ALA A 622 1.39 0.76 38.57
C ALA A 622 2.15 2.04 38.18
N LEU A 623 3.42 2.16 38.60
CA LEU A 623 4.26 3.30 38.26
C LEU A 623 4.69 3.30 36.79
N GLY A 624 5.03 2.12 36.26
CA GLY A 624 5.37 1.96 34.83
C GLY A 624 4.22 2.43 33.94
N LEU A 625 2.99 1.97 34.21
CA LEU A 625 1.81 2.40 33.45
C LEU A 625 1.51 3.89 33.68
N GLN A 626 1.61 4.42 34.92
CA GLN A 626 1.36 5.83 35.19
C GLN A 626 2.32 6.76 34.44
N ARG A 627 3.62 6.40 34.37
CA ARG A 627 4.63 7.19 33.66
C ARG A 627 4.55 7.07 32.14
N SER A 628 4.05 5.94 31.62
CA SER A 628 3.84 5.69 30.19
C SER A 628 2.48 6.19 29.70
N GLY A 629 1.47 6.15 30.56
CA GLY A 629 0.05 6.34 30.20
C GLY A 629 -0.32 7.73 29.67
N ARG A 630 0.56 8.73 29.75
CA ARG A 630 0.36 10.03 29.08
C ARG A 630 1.03 10.07 27.70
N ILE A 631 2.13 9.32 27.54
CA ILE A 631 2.95 9.34 26.34
C ILE A 631 2.33 8.45 25.27
N ILE A 632 1.93 7.22 25.62
CA ILE A 632 1.36 6.25 24.67
C ILE A 632 0.09 6.77 23.99
N PRO A 633 -0.95 7.27 24.70
CA PRO A 633 -2.13 7.80 24.01
C PRO A 633 -1.87 9.06 23.18
N ALA A 634 -0.91 9.90 23.61
CA ALA A 634 -0.53 11.07 22.83
C ALA A 634 0.18 10.67 21.53
N ALA A 635 1.07 9.70 21.60
CA ALA A 635 1.74 9.12 20.44
C ALA A 635 0.75 8.41 19.51
N ALA A 636 -0.15 7.58 20.07
CA ALA A 636 -1.19 6.92 19.30
C ALA A 636 -2.13 7.90 18.57
N LEU A 637 -2.51 9.02 19.23
CA LEU A 637 -3.32 10.06 18.61
C LEU A 637 -2.55 10.76 17.48
N LEU A 638 -1.28 11.06 17.68
CA LEU A 638 -0.42 11.65 16.65
C LEU A 638 -0.29 10.71 15.45
N LEU A 639 -0.06 9.42 15.71
CA LEU A 639 0.02 8.40 14.66
C LEU A 639 -1.31 8.28 13.89
N ALA A 640 -2.45 8.25 14.59
CA ALA A 640 -3.78 8.17 13.97
C ALA A 640 -4.12 9.39 13.09
N VAL A 641 -3.44 10.53 13.28
CA VAL A 641 -3.60 11.72 12.42
C VAL A 641 -2.63 11.68 11.24
N THR A 642 -1.50 10.97 11.36
CA THR A 642 -0.48 10.86 10.30
C THR A 642 -0.75 9.74 9.30
N PHE A 643 -1.53 8.74 9.69
CA PHE A 643 -2.02 7.62 8.86
C PHE A 643 -3.52 7.75 8.59
#